data_565cd2251269a4f0e7984daeb9c73443
#
_entry.id   565cd2251269a4f0e7984daeb9c73443
#
_cell.length_a   1.000
_cell.length_b   1.000
_cell.length_c   1.000
_cell.angle_alpha   90.00
_cell.angle_beta   90.00
_cell.angle_gamma   90.00
#
_symmetry.space_group_name_H-M   'P 1'
#
loop_
_entity.id
_entity.type
_entity.pdbx_description
1 polymer ?
#
loop_
_entity_poly.entity_id
_entity_poly.type
_entity_poly.pdbx_seq_one_letter_code
_entity_poly.pdbx_strand_id
1 'polypeptide(L)'
;KSLIDKNQGRLINTRPGLSKNLTASNSKINSITIEPELIEYNSMLEEMAAITQKVESLLQQGIAPGKIAIIYKENKYGEELATYFRLKQIPVYSKRNINLLYDPFVNKLVQLLRYLNAEHDTPYGGDEILFEILHYDFYAIPSIEIAKITVEVNSKNYSGEKTSIRSMLADKANAPAKNLFDTGLHPGLKNISGILEQLIADVPNVTLQQLFENIIQNAAVLPYIMQHPQKIALMHLLTAFFDFIKNETARSHDLNLEGFIKIIDLMEQEDVALPMQKTTGNNKAVNLLTAHGSKGLEFEHVFFAGVNASFWEKKKKPAGGYKLPDNLFTNVAANDLEELRRLFYVALTRAETHLYISYAHFNNDGKEMEPSMFLAEIKEAHPQLITKEITLSEEELFAFQELQFLPQAPEIDHAEEDFINTLLEKFVMNVTALNSYLKCPLQFYYQNLIRIPSGKNEATEFGSAVHYALEKLFRKMQDEGKESFPSKKIMLEDFSWYMHKHRENFTKEAFNRRMEYGEEVLGNYYDKYINSWNKVVAVERNIRGVIVNGVPLKGMLDKLEFNGNEINVVDYKTGNIDNALQKLKGPNDKEPNGGDYWRQAVFYKLLIDNYSQKNWKVISSEFDFVEPDKKKAYRKEKIVITPSDTDMVTRQLTDTWKKIQAKEFYTGCGKEDCHWCNFVKDNKLQIALHNLPEEE
;
A
#
# COMPACT_ATOMS: atom_id res chain seq x y z
N LYS A 1 23.95 -40.25 3.61
CA LYS A 1 24.10 -41.29 2.58
C LYS A 1 22.85 -42.21 2.60
N SER A 2 22.40 -42.70 3.76
CA SER A 2 21.20 -43.55 3.93
C SER A 2 19.95 -43.01 3.21
N LEU A 3 19.69 -41.72 3.30
CA LEU A 3 18.53 -41.07 2.61
C LEU A 3 18.62 -41.21 1.08
N ILE A 4 19.75 -40.84 0.47
CA ILE A 4 19.88 -40.82 -0.98
C ILE A 4 20.03 -42.23 -1.58
N ASP A 5 20.43 -43.21 -0.77
CA ASP A 5 20.54 -44.61 -1.20
C ASP A 5 19.19 -45.24 -1.49
N LYS A 6 18.08 -44.69 -0.94
CA LYS A 6 16.71 -45.11 -1.25
C LYS A 6 16.23 -44.72 -2.66
N ASN A 7 16.94 -43.86 -3.39
CA ASN A 7 16.62 -43.49 -4.78
C ASN A 7 17.11 -44.58 -5.77
N GLN A 8 16.18 -45.15 -6.55
CA GLN A 8 16.49 -46.20 -7.53
C GLN A 8 17.12 -45.63 -8.81
N GLY A 9 16.72 -44.44 -9.25
CA GLY A 9 17.22 -43.79 -10.45
C GLY A 9 18.62 -43.14 -10.33
N ARG A 10 19.49 -43.65 -9.45
CA ARG A 10 20.89 -43.21 -9.29
C ARG A 10 21.78 -43.73 -10.41
N LEU A 11 22.67 -42.87 -10.90
CA LEU A 11 23.68 -43.24 -11.89
C LEU A 11 24.56 -44.47 -11.47
N ILE A 12 24.80 -44.64 -10.16
CA ILE A 12 25.53 -45.77 -9.63
C ILE A 12 24.79 -47.10 -9.80
N ASN A 13 23.45 -47.05 -9.86
CA ASN A 13 22.60 -48.21 -10.09
C ASN A 13 22.49 -48.58 -11.57
N THR A 14 22.71 -47.62 -12.47
CA THR A 14 22.58 -47.78 -13.92
C THR A 14 23.90 -47.93 -14.67
N ARG A 15 25.04 -47.57 -14.04
CA ARG A 15 26.37 -47.69 -14.65
C ARG A 15 27.31 -48.49 -13.74
N PRO A 16 27.67 -49.74 -14.09
CA PRO A 16 28.63 -50.55 -13.34
C PRO A 16 30.01 -49.90 -13.24
N GLY A 17 30.64 -49.92 -12.08
CA GLY A 17 31.98 -49.38 -11.85
C GLY A 17 32.06 -47.94 -11.34
N LEU A 18 30.91 -47.22 -11.24
CA LEU A 18 30.89 -45.93 -10.60
C LEU A 18 30.68 -46.08 -9.08
N SER A 19 31.61 -45.53 -8.30
CA SER A 19 31.46 -45.36 -6.85
C SER A 19 31.25 -43.88 -6.53
N LYS A 20 30.25 -43.55 -5.73
CA LYS A 20 30.01 -42.20 -5.16
C LYS A 20 30.16 -42.21 -3.63
N ASN A 21 31.05 -43.06 -3.13
CA ASN A 21 31.43 -43.03 -1.73
C ASN A 21 32.27 -41.78 -1.48
N LEU A 22 31.71 -40.86 -0.71
CA LEU A 22 32.41 -39.66 -0.26
C LEU A 22 33.31 -40.07 0.94
N THR A 23 34.56 -39.71 0.88
CA THR A 23 35.50 -39.81 2.00
C THR A 23 35.81 -38.43 2.52
N ALA A 24 35.81 -38.25 3.84
CA ALA A 24 36.17 -36.98 4.46
C ALA A 24 37.65 -36.69 4.17
N SER A 25 37.94 -35.61 3.47
CA SER A 25 39.30 -35.19 3.09
C SER A 25 39.72 -33.84 3.71
N ASN A 26 38.81 -33.10 4.30
CA ASN A 26 39.14 -31.82 4.92
C ASN A 26 39.69 -32.02 6.33
N SER A 27 40.99 -31.86 6.48
CA SER A 27 41.69 -32.05 7.77
C SER A 27 41.21 -31.12 8.90
N LYS A 28 40.66 -29.98 8.56
CA LYS A 28 40.15 -29.03 9.57
C LYS A 28 38.82 -29.48 10.20
N ILE A 29 38.01 -30.27 9.47
CA ILE A 29 36.68 -30.69 9.88
C ILE A 29 36.69 -32.17 10.32
N ASN A 30 37.65 -32.95 9.92
CA ASN A 30 37.71 -34.38 10.14
C ASN A 30 37.79 -34.78 11.63
N SER A 31 38.21 -33.88 12.51
CA SER A 31 38.27 -34.07 13.97
C SER A 31 36.98 -33.62 14.70
N ILE A 32 36.00 -33.04 13.99
CA ILE A 32 34.77 -32.55 14.59
C ILE A 32 33.82 -33.73 14.80
N THR A 33 33.37 -33.93 16.04
CA THR A 33 32.44 -34.98 16.45
C THR A 33 31.04 -34.45 16.81
N ILE A 34 30.65 -33.30 16.21
CA ILE A 34 29.35 -32.68 16.48
C ILE A 34 28.29 -33.45 15.71
N GLU A 35 27.30 -33.96 16.43
CA GLU A 35 26.17 -34.65 15.83
C GLU A 35 25.09 -33.64 15.42
N PRO A 36 24.31 -33.93 14.34
CA PRO A 36 23.12 -33.12 13.99
C PRO A 36 22.11 -33.12 15.13
N GLU A 37 21.48 -31.99 15.36
CA GLU A 37 20.39 -31.88 16.32
C GLU A 37 19.04 -31.99 15.59
N LEU A 38 18.17 -32.88 16.07
CA LEU A 38 16.80 -32.98 15.61
C LEU A 38 15.86 -32.43 16.68
N ILE A 39 15.05 -31.44 16.31
CA ILE A 39 14.24 -30.67 17.23
C ILE A 39 12.80 -30.68 16.78
N GLU A 40 11.87 -30.96 17.69
CA GLU A 40 10.44 -30.83 17.48
C GLU A 40 9.87 -29.70 18.32
N TYR A 41 8.91 -29.00 17.75
CA TYR A 41 8.20 -27.88 18.37
C TYR A 41 6.70 -28.13 18.32
N ASN A 42 5.98 -27.58 19.27
CA ASN A 42 4.53 -27.70 19.29
C ASN A 42 3.89 -26.93 18.11
N SER A 43 4.39 -25.75 17.77
CA SER A 43 3.85 -24.94 16.66
C SER A 43 4.93 -24.32 15.78
N MET A 44 4.56 -23.93 14.55
CA MET A 44 5.44 -23.19 13.63
C MET A 44 5.91 -21.87 14.23
N LEU A 45 5.05 -21.18 15.00
CA LEU A 45 5.41 -19.96 15.69
C LEU A 45 6.52 -20.20 16.70
N GLU A 46 6.40 -21.28 17.46
CA GLU A 46 7.41 -21.69 18.45
C GLU A 46 8.73 -22.06 17.77
N GLU A 47 8.69 -22.79 16.66
CA GLU A 47 9.85 -23.10 15.84
C GLU A 47 10.56 -21.80 15.39
N MET A 48 9.82 -20.82 14.84
CA MET A 48 10.38 -19.55 14.37
C MET A 48 10.96 -18.71 15.52
N ALA A 49 10.28 -18.69 16.67
CA ALA A 49 10.75 -17.99 17.88
C ALA A 49 12.06 -18.59 18.37
N ALA A 50 12.12 -19.93 18.53
CA ALA A 50 13.30 -20.62 19.00
C ALA A 50 14.50 -20.48 18.03
N ILE A 51 14.26 -20.55 16.72
CA ILE A 51 15.30 -20.28 15.71
C ILE A 51 15.82 -18.84 15.85
N THR A 52 14.92 -17.86 16.01
CA THR A 52 15.31 -16.45 16.15
C THR A 52 16.16 -16.23 17.39
N GLN A 53 15.76 -16.76 18.56
CA GLN A 53 16.53 -16.69 19.80
C GLN A 53 17.89 -17.39 19.68
N LYS A 54 17.95 -18.56 19.05
CA LYS A 54 19.21 -19.29 18.85
C LYS A 54 20.16 -18.53 17.94
N VAL A 55 19.67 -17.93 16.86
CA VAL A 55 20.46 -17.09 15.97
C VAL A 55 20.98 -15.85 16.71
N GLU A 56 20.12 -15.18 17.49
CA GLU A 56 20.50 -14.03 18.34
C GLU A 56 21.64 -14.41 19.29
N SER A 57 21.52 -15.56 19.97
CA SER A 57 22.56 -16.10 20.86
C SER A 57 23.88 -16.37 20.12
N LEU A 58 23.85 -16.94 18.91
CA LEU A 58 25.05 -17.19 18.11
C LEU A 58 25.74 -15.87 17.72
N LEU A 59 24.96 -14.85 17.35
CA LEU A 59 25.50 -13.52 17.03
C LEU A 59 26.14 -12.86 18.26
N GLN A 60 25.52 -12.97 19.43
CA GLN A 60 26.09 -12.50 20.71
C GLN A 60 27.39 -13.24 21.09
N GLN A 61 27.53 -14.51 20.73
CA GLN A 61 28.74 -15.29 20.89
C GLN A 61 29.85 -14.90 19.88
N GLY A 62 29.60 -13.95 18.99
CA GLY A 62 30.58 -13.46 18.00
C GLY A 62 30.63 -14.25 16.71
N ILE A 63 29.71 -15.17 16.45
CA ILE A 63 29.60 -15.85 15.15
C ILE A 63 29.20 -14.84 14.08
N ALA A 64 29.97 -14.75 12.99
CA ALA A 64 29.67 -13.83 11.90
C ALA A 64 28.31 -14.17 11.24
N PRO A 65 27.41 -13.19 11.00
CA PRO A 65 26.09 -13.45 10.43
C PRO A 65 26.11 -14.25 9.14
N GLY A 66 27.07 -13.99 8.26
CA GLY A 66 27.23 -14.71 6.98
C GLY A 66 27.55 -16.19 7.09
N LYS A 67 27.93 -16.68 8.27
CA LYS A 67 28.18 -18.09 8.54
C LYS A 67 26.96 -18.88 8.97
N ILE A 68 25.81 -18.18 9.15
CA ILE A 68 24.54 -18.74 9.59
C ILE A 68 23.57 -18.75 8.41
N ALA A 69 22.93 -19.90 8.16
CA ALA A 69 21.89 -20.03 7.17
C ALA A 69 20.64 -20.73 7.74
N ILE A 70 19.48 -20.23 7.38
CA ILE A 70 18.21 -20.92 7.59
C ILE A 70 17.73 -21.39 6.22
N ILE A 71 17.57 -22.71 6.07
CA ILE A 71 17.14 -23.36 4.83
C ILE A 71 15.73 -23.92 5.02
N TYR A 72 14.83 -23.53 4.12
CA TYR A 72 13.42 -23.92 4.14
C TYR A 72 12.96 -24.33 2.74
N LYS A 73 11.75 -24.91 2.63
CA LYS A 73 11.17 -25.32 1.34
C LYS A 73 10.26 -24.24 0.75
N GLU A 74 9.37 -23.67 1.54
CA GLU A 74 8.34 -22.75 1.12
C GLU A 74 8.74 -21.29 1.36
N ASN A 75 8.56 -20.41 0.36
CA ASN A 75 8.89 -19.00 0.47
C ASN A 75 8.15 -18.31 1.62
N LYS A 76 6.87 -18.65 1.84
CA LYS A 76 6.06 -18.09 2.91
C LYS A 76 6.71 -18.25 4.28
N TYR A 77 7.28 -19.44 4.57
CA TYR A 77 8.00 -19.70 5.82
C TYR A 77 9.16 -18.71 6.02
N GLY A 78 9.97 -18.52 4.97
CA GLY A 78 11.10 -17.57 5.02
C GLY A 78 10.65 -16.11 5.15
N GLU A 79 9.47 -15.77 4.68
CA GLU A 79 8.86 -14.44 4.77
C GLU A 79 8.46 -14.09 6.18
N GLU A 80 7.74 -14.99 6.81
CA GLU A 80 7.34 -14.85 8.19
C GLU A 80 8.57 -14.74 9.10
N LEU A 81 9.55 -15.63 8.93
CA LEU A 81 10.79 -15.59 9.71
C LEU A 81 11.62 -14.31 9.48
N ALA A 82 11.70 -13.82 8.23
CA ALA A 82 12.41 -12.58 7.92
C ALA A 82 11.76 -11.36 8.61
N THR A 83 10.46 -11.39 8.85
CA THR A 83 9.76 -10.34 9.59
C THR A 83 10.21 -10.31 11.05
N TYR A 84 10.29 -11.47 11.71
CA TYR A 84 10.80 -11.54 13.10
C TYR A 84 12.26 -11.10 13.22
N PHE A 85 13.11 -11.50 12.26
CA PHE A 85 14.51 -11.07 12.26
C PHE A 85 14.65 -9.55 12.12
N ARG A 86 13.81 -8.93 11.28
CA ARG A 86 13.78 -7.45 11.15
C ARG A 86 13.34 -6.77 12.44
N LEU A 87 12.30 -7.29 13.09
CA LEU A 87 11.83 -6.75 14.38
C LEU A 87 12.91 -6.84 15.47
N LYS A 88 13.73 -7.89 15.44
CA LYS A 88 14.90 -8.08 16.33
C LYS A 88 16.18 -7.40 15.81
N GLN A 89 16.10 -6.59 14.74
CA GLN A 89 17.23 -5.92 14.10
C GLN A 89 18.37 -6.86 13.67
N ILE A 90 18.07 -8.14 13.46
CA ILE A 90 19.04 -9.12 12.93
C ILE A 90 19.18 -8.88 11.42
N PRO A 91 20.39 -8.60 10.92
CA PRO A 91 20.60 -8.37 9.48
C PRO A 91 20.32 -9.65 8.69
N VAL A 92 19.43 -9.58 7.72
CA VAL A 92 18.98 -10.73 6.92
C VAL A 92 19.36 -10.55 5.46
N TYR A 93 19.88 -11.61 4.86
CA TYR A 93 20.02 -11.79 3.43
C TYR A 93 19.06 -12.86 2.94
N SER A 94 18.16 -12.51 2.05
CA SER A 94 17.28 -13.45 1.36
C SER A 94 17.54 -13.36 -0.15
N LYS A 95 17.81 -14.51 -0.79
CA LYS A 95 17.94 -14.59 -2.26
C LYS A 95 16.53 -14.56 -2.89
N ARG A 96 15.83 -13.46 -2.74
CA ARG A 96 14.54 -13.24 -3.41
C ARG A 96 14.75 -12.52 -4.72
N ASN A 97 13.90 -12.86 -5.68
CA ASN A 97 13.51 -11.91 -6.70
C ASN A 97 12.70 -10.82 -5.98
N ILE A 98 13.36 -9.77 -5.51
CA ILE A 98 12.67 -8.59 -5.01
C ILE A 98 11.98 -8.00 -6.23
N ASN A 99 10.67 -7.75 -6.13
CA ASN A 99 10.03 -6.93 -7.15
C ASN A 99 10.59 -5.51 -7.00
N LEU A 100 11.36 -5.08 -7.98
CA LEU A 100 12.05 -3.81 -7.97
C LEU A 100 11.07 -2.63 -7.85
N LEU A 101 9.85 -2.77 -8.39
CA LEU A 101 8.82 -1.74 -8.35
C LEU A 101 8.28 -1.49 -6.93
N TYR A 102 8.40 -2.47 -6.01
CA TYR A 102 7.99 -2.31 -4.61
C TYR A 102 9.11 -1.84 -3.67
N ASP A 103 10.31 -1.62 -4.22
CA ASP A 103 11.39 -1.04 -3.41
C ASP A 103 11.13 0.46 -3.20
N PRO A 104 11.17 0.98 -1.94
CA PRO A 104 10.84 2.37 -1.65
C PRO A 104 11.69 3.39 -2.43
N PHE A 105 12.97 3.09 -2.65
CA PHE A 105 13.84 3.98 -3.42
C PHE A 105 13.46 4.00 -4.90
N VAL A 106 13.19 2.83 -5.51
CA VAL A 106 12.73 2.76 -6.91
C VAL A 106 11.36 3.39 -7.08
N ASN A 107 10.46 3.18 -6.12
CA ASN A 107 9.14 3.82 -6.13
C ASN A 107 9.26 5.36 -6.16
N LYS A 108 10.18 5.96 -5.40
CA LYS A 108 10.44 7.41 -5.48
C LYS A 108 10.84 7.86 -6.90
N LEU A 109 11.66 7.07 -7.61
CA LEU A 109 12.03 7.37 -8.99
C LEU A 109 10.84 7.22 -9.96
N VAL A 110 10.00 6.20 -9.75
CA VAL A 110 8.77 5.99 -10.52
C VAL A 110 7.79 7.15 -10.30
N GLN A 111 7.62 7.62 -9.06
CA GLN A 111 6.76 8.77 -8.77
C GLN A 111 7.29 10.08 -9.39
N LEU A 112 8.61 10.28 -9.44
CA LEU A 112 9.19 11.40 -10.20
C LEU A 112 8.81 11.32 -11.69
N LEU A 113 8.94 10.15 -12.31
CA LEU A 113 8.54 9.95 -13.70
C LEU A 113 7.03 10.17 -13.90
N ARG A 114 6.18 9.68 -12.97
CA ARG A 114 4.73 9.91 -13.00
C ARG A 114 4.38 11.40 -12.89
N TYR A 115 5.06 12.12 -12.01
CA TYR A 115 4.89 13.57 -11.88
C TYR A 115 5.21 14.30 -13.19
N LEU A 116 6.37 13.99 -13.80
CA LEU A 116 6.76 14.60 -15.06
C LEU A 116 5.77 14.30 -16.19
N ASN A 117 5.24 13.06 -16.24
CA ASN A 117 4.20 12.70 -17.20
C ASN A 117 2.89 13.44 -16.94
N ALA A 118 2.44 13.52 -15.68
CA ALA A 118 1.21 14.22 -15.31
C ALA A 118 1.27 15.71 -15.66
N GLU A 119 2.39 16.37 -15.37
CA GLU A 119 2.60 17.79 -15.67
C GLU A 119 2.76 18.10 -17.17
N HIS A 120 3.22 17.12 -17.96
CA HIS A 120 3.24 17.22 -19.42
C HIS A 120 1.83 17.09 -20.02
N ASP A 121 1.03 16.14 -19.54
CA ASP A 121 -0.32 15.88 -20.06
C ASP A 121 -1.34 16.92 -19.57
N THR A 122 -1.25 17.28 -18.31
CA THR A 122 -2.20 18.17 -17.62
C THR A 122 -1.42 19.15 -16.74
N PRO A 123 -0.91 20.25 -17.31
CA PRO A 123 -0.12 21.23 -16.56
C PRO A 123 -0.82 21.68 -15.27
N TYR A 124 -0.08 21.72 -14.17
CA TYR A 124 -0.56 22.05 -12.82
C TYR A 124 -1.54 21.05 -12.21
N GLY A 125 -1.62 19.82 -12.74
CA GLY A 125 -2.47 18.76 -12.24
C GLY A 125 -1.81 17.79 -11.26
N GLY A 126 -0.47 17.85 -11.14
CA GLY A 126 0.35 16.91 -10.38
C GLY A 126 0.62 17.27 -8.91
N ASP A 127 -0.12 18.19 -8.31
CA ASP A 127 0.15 18.73 -6.96
C ASP A 127 0.20 17.66 -5.85
N GLU A 128 -0.60 16.60 -5.93
CA GLU A 128 -0.57 15.49 -4.96
C GLU A 128 0.78 14.76 -5.00
N ILE A 129 1.23 14.41 -6.20
CA ILE A 129 2.53 13.74 -6.39
C ILE A 129 3.67 14.71 -6.03
N LEU A 130 3.55 15.98 -6.40
CA LEU A 130 4.55 17.00 -6.05
C LEU A 130 4.70 17.16 -4.54
N PHE A 131 3.59 17.15 -3.79
CA PHE A 131 3.63 17.18 -2.33
C PHE A 131 4.46 16.03 -1.75
N GLU A 132 4.28 14.81 -2.25
CA GLU A 132 5.08 13.66 -1.83
C GLU A 132 6.55 13.81 -2.20
N ILE A 133 6.85 14.24 -3.44
CA ILE A 133 8.21 14.47 -3.94
C ILE A 133 8.96 15.47 -3.06
N LEU A 134 8.32 16.57 -2.63
CA LEU A 134 8.93 17.57 -1.77
C LEU A 134 9.36 17.02 -0.40
N HIS A 135 8.76 15.92 0.06
CA HIS A 135 9.11 15.24 1.31
C HIS A 135 10.22 14.20 1.15
N TYR A 136 10.75 13.98 -0.07
CA TYR A 136 11.81 13.00 -0.23
C TYR A 136 13.08 13.38 0.53
N ASP A 137 13.66 12.41 1.20
CA ASP A 137 14.90 12.57 1.97
C ASP A 137 16.09 13.06 1.12
N PHE A 138 15.99 12.96 -0.21
CA PHE A 138 16.96 13.54 -1.17
C PHE A 138 17.11 15.05 -1.00
N TYR A 139 16.02 15.74 -0.64
CA TYR A 139 15.93 17.20 -0.68
C TYR A 139 16.08 17.84 0.69
N ALA A 140 15.94 17.07 1.77
CA ALA A 140 16.05 17.51 3.17
C ALA A 140 15.23 18.80 3.46
N ILE A 141 14.03 18.91 2.91
CA ILE A 141 13.14 20.05 3.10
C ILE A 141 12.33 19.82 4.38
N PRO A 142 12.30 20.78 5.34
CA PRO A 142 11.47 20.65 6.52
C PRO A 142 9.98 20.56 6.16
N SER A 143 9.27 19.57 6.71
CA SER A 143 7.84 19.32 6.41
C SER A 143 6.96 20.54 6.69
N ILE A 144 7.33 21.38 7.67
CA ILE A 144 6.61 22.60 7.99
C ILE A 144 6.62 23.61 6.84
N GLU A 145 7.72 23.73 6.10
CA GLU A 145 7.84 24.65 4.96
C GLU A 145 6.94 24.20 3.80
N ILE A 146 6.82 22.89 3.59
CA ILE A 146 5.91 22.31 2.61
C ILE A 146 4.45 22.54 3.03
N ALA A 147 4.15 22.33 4.32
CA ALA A 147 2.81 22.56 4.87
C ALA A 147 2.38 24.04 4.73
N LYS A 148 3.27 25.00 4.99
CA LYS A 148 2.99 26.44 4.83
C LYS A 148 2.59 26.78 3.38
N ILE A 149 3.34 26.28 2.39
CA ILE A 149 2.99 26.46 0.96
C ILE A 149 1.63 25.85 0.64
N THR A 150 1.38 24.63 1.09
CA THR A 150 0.12 23.91 0.86
C THR A 150 -1.08 24.65 1.42
N VAL A 151 -0.98 25.18 2.63
CA VAL A 151 -2.05 25.97 3.27
C VAL A 151 -2.27 27.29 2.52
N GLU A 152 -1.22 27.94 2.05
CA GLU A 152 -1.32 29.18 1.27
C GLU A 152 -2.02 28.94 -0.07
N VAL A 153 -1.69 27.86 -0.78
CA VAL A 153 -2.37 27.43 -2.01
C VAL A 153 -3.86 27.25 -1.77
N ASN A 154 -4.22 26.51 -0.69
CA ASN A 154 -5.62 26.31 -0.34
C ASN A 154 -6.36 27.61 0.01
N SER A 155 -5.69 28.54 0.71
CA SER A 155 -6.27 29.83 1.06
C SER A 155 -6.59 30.67 -0.18
N LYS A 156 -5.68 30.71 -1.15
CA LYS A 156 -5.90 31.38 -2.44
C LYS A 156 -7.01 30.74 -3.25
N ASN A 157 -7.01 29.43 -3.39
CA ASN A 157 -8.05 28.69 -4.10
C ASN A 157 -9.44 28.93 -3.47
N TYR A 158 -9.50 29.05 -2.14
CA TYR A 158 -10.74 29.38 -1.44
C TYR A 158 -11.20 30.82 -1.71
N SER A 159 -10.29 31.78 -1.88
CA SER A 159 -10.59 33.18 -2.23
C SER A 159 -10.96 33.38 -3.70
N GLY A 160 -10.84 32.35 -4.53
CA GLY A 160 -11.15 32.38 -5.96
C GLY A 160 -9.94 32.59 -6.87
N GLU A 161 -8.75 32.75 -6.31
CA GLU A 161 -7.49 32.76 -7.06
C GLU A 161 -7.03 31.31 -7.32
N LYS A 162 -7.33 30.76 -8.51
CA LYS A 162 -6.85 29.42 -8.87
C LYS A 162 -5.32 29.38 -8.91
N THR A 163 -4.73 28.55 -8.07
CA THR A 163 -3.28 28.32 -8.04
C THR A 163 -2.97 26.86 -7.67
N SER A 164 -1.74 26.43 -7.88
CA SER A 164 -1.22 25.10 -7.56
C SER A 164 0.05 25.21 -6.72
N ILE A 165 0.52 24.11 -6.12
CA ILE A 165 1.81 24.08 -5.41
C ILE A 165 2.93 24.46 -6.39
N ARG A 166 2.94 23.86 -7.58
CA ARG A 166 3.92 24.17 -8.63
C ARG A 166 3.95 25.65 -8.99
N SER A 167 2.79 26.25 -9.29
CA SER A 167 2.69 27.68 -9.62
C SER A 167 3.17 28.55 -8.47
N MET A 168 2.74 28.26 -7.24
CA MET A 168 3.14 29.00 -6.05
C MET A 168 4.65 28.94 -5.80
N LEU A 169 5.28 27.80 -5.99
CA LEU A 169 6.73 27.63 -5.86
C LEU A 169 7.47 28.47 -6.91
N ALA A 170 7.03 28.42 -8.17
CA ALA A 170 7.62 29.19 -9.26
C ALA A 170 7.50 30.71 -9.02
N ASP A 171 6.31 31.17 -8.59
CA ASP A 171 6.07 32.58 -8.28
C ASP A 171 6.96 33.07 -7.14
N LYS A 172 7.04 32.31 -6.04
CA LYS A 172 7.86 32.69 -4.88
C LYS A 172 9.36 32.56 -5.15
N ALA A 173 9.79 31.60 -5.96
CA ALA A 173 11.20 31.47 -6.32
C ALA A 173 11.73 32.65 -7.13
N ASN A 174 10.84 33.29 -7.92
CA ASN A 174 11.16 34.45 -8.78
C ASN A 174 10.79 35.79 -8.15
N ALA A 175 10.09 35.79 -7.01
CA ALA A 175 9.69 37.05 -6.36
C ALA A 175 10.90 37.77 -5.75
N PRO A 176 11.05 39.10 -5.95
CA PRO A 176 12.05 39.89 -5.25
C PRO A 176 11.73 39.95 -3.74
N ALA A 177 12.76 39.91 -2.89
CA ALA A 177 12.58 40.08 -1.44
C ALA A 177 11.82 41.37 -1.13
N LYS A 178 10.71 41.28 -0.40
CA LYS A 178 9.83 42.42 -0.10
C LYS A 178 10.43 43.37 0.93
N ASN A 179 11.26 42.87 1.82
CA ASN A 179 11.98 43.68 2.84
C ASN A 179 13.20 42.90 3.38
N LEU A 180 14.00 43.55 4.24
CA LEU A 180 15.24 43.00 4.81
C LEU A 180 15.03 41.78 5.73
N PHE A 181 13.81 41.55 6.20
CA PHE A 181 13.41 40.46 7.10
C PHE A 181 12.59 39.36 6.38
N ASP A 182 12.38 39.53 5.07
CA ASP A 182 11.71 38.52 4.26
C ASP A 182 12.67 37.36 4.01
N THR A 183 12.46 36.25 4.72
CA THR A 183 13.29 35.04 4.58
C THR A 183 13.09 34.37 3.21
N GLY A 184 12.10 34.82 2.42
CA GLY A 184 11.81 34.26 1.11
C GLY A 184 11.37 32.80 1.14
N LEU A 185 11.42 32.15 -0.02
CA LEU A 185 11.17 30.72 -0.12
C LEU A 185 12.37 29.91 0.42
N HIS A 186 12.10 28.86 1.18
CA HIS A 186 13.16 27.98 1.69
C HIS A 186 14.11 27.54 0.54
N PRO A 187 15.45 27.59 0.73
CA PRO A 187 16.41 27.31 -0.35
C PRO A 187 16.20 25.96 -1.03
N GLY A 188 15.86 24.91 -0.27
CA GLY A 188 15.55 23.60 -0.80
C GLY A 188 14.32 23.59 -1.72
N LEU A 189 13.25 24.32 -1.34
CA LEU A 189 12.05 24.48 -2.18
C LEU A 189 12.36 25.25 -3.47
N LYS A 190 13.19 26.28 -3.37
CA LYS A 190 13.61 27.05 -4.54
C LYS A 190 14.43 26.20 -5.51
N ASN A 191 15.37 25.43 -4.98
CA ASN A 191 16.23 24.56 -5.80
C ASN A 191 15.43 23.48 -6.51
N ILE A 192 14.59 22.73 -5.78
CA ILE A 192 13.80 21.65 -6.38
C ILE A 192 12.78 22.17 -7.39
N SER A 193 12.17 23.33 -7.15
CA SER A 193 11.27 23.99 -8.13
C SER A 193 11.98 24.21 -9.46
N GLY A 194 13.21 24.76 -9.45
CA GLY A 194 13.99 24.96 -10.67
C GLY A 194 14.35 23.66 -11.39
N ILE A 195 14.72 22.64 -10.63
CA ILE A 195 15.05 21.31 -11.17
C ILE A 195 13.83 20.68 -11.84
N LEU A 196 12.67 20.69 -11.18
CA LEU A 196 11.46 20.10 -11.72
C LEU A 196 10.97 20.83 -12.97
N GLU A 197 11.02 22.16 -13.01
CA GLU A 197 10.68 22.92 -14.22
C GLU A 197 11.60 22.54 -15.40
N GLN A 198 12.90 22.36 -15.15
CA GLN A 198 13.84 21.92 -16.19
C GLN A 198 13.49 20.50 -16.67
N LEU A 199 13.22 19.56 -15.76
CA LEU A 199 12.87 18.18 -16.12
C LEU A 199 11.54 18.09 -16.87
N ILE A 200 10.54 18.91 -16.51
CA ILE A 200 9.28 19.02 -17.26
C ILE A 200 9.52 19.52 -18.70
N ALA A 201 10.38 20.54 -18.84
CA ALA A 201 10.77 21.05 -20.15
C ALA A 201 11.55 20.00 -20.99
N ASP A 202 12.29 19.11 -20.34
CA ASP A 202 13.04 18.04 -20.99
C ASP A 202 12.12 16.94 -21.58
N VAL A 203 10.96 16.66 -20.96
CA VAL A 203 10.06 15.54 -21.35
C VAL A 203 9.80 15.47 -22.86
N PRO A 204 9.39 16.52 -23.58
CA PRO A 204 9.16 16.48 -25.01
C PRO A 204 10.45 16.56 -25.87
N ASN A 205 11.60 16.89 -25.27
CA ASN A 205 12.80 17.26 -25.99
C ASN A 205 13.93 16.24 -25.97
N VAL A 206 13.85 15.24 -25.05
CA VAL A 206 14.89 14.23 -24.89
C VAL A 206 14.29 12.80 -24.93
N THR A 207 15.16 11.81 -25.17
CA THR A 207 14.73 10.40 -25.07
C THR A 207 14.44 10.02 -23.62
N LEU A 208 13.65 8.95 -23.40
CA LEU A 208 13.36 8.44 -22.06
C LEU A 208 14.64 8.10 -21.27
N GLN A 209 15.65 7.52 -21.93
CA GLN A 209 16.95 7.22 -21.29
C GLN A 209 17.64 8.51 -20.84
N GLN A 210 17.69 9.53 -21.70
CA GLN A 210 18.30 10.81 -21.36
C GLN A 210 17.53 11.55 -20.27
N LEU A 211 16.20 11.50 -20.29
CA LEU A 211 15.37 12.05 -19.22
C LEU A 211 15.71 11.41 -17.88
N PHE A 212 15.84 10.08 -17.85
CA PHE A 212 16.19 9.37 -16.62
C PHE A 212 17.61 9.69 -16.15
N GLU A 213 18.58 9.83 -17.06
CA GLU A 213 19.93 10.33 -16.72
C GLU A 213 19.86 11.75 -16.13
N ASN A 214 19.08 12.65 -16.71
CA ASN A 214 18.88 14.01 -16.18
C ASN A 214 18.27 13.98 -14.77
N ILE A 215 17.32 13.07 -14.49
CA ILE A 215 16.79 12.86 -13.13
C ILE A 215 17.91 12.43 -12.17
N ILE A 216 18.72 11.43 -12.55
CA ILE A 216 19.80 10.93 -11.69
C ILE A 216 20.81 12.03 -11.35
N GLN A 217 21.17 12.84 -12.33
CA GLN A 217 22.21 13.86 -12.18
C GLN A 217 21.70 15.13 -11.48
N ASN A 218 20.51 15.61 -11.85
CA ASN A 218 20.02 16.94 -11.45
C ASN A 218 19.07 16.90 -10.24
N ALA A 219 18.29 15.80 -10.06
CA ALA A 219 17.31 15.71 -8.98
C ALA A 219 17.89 15.14 -7.67
N ALA A 220 19.14 15.42 -7.36
CA ALA A 220 19.85 15.03 -6.14
C ALA A 220 19.94 13.53 -5.85
N VAL A 221 19.53 12.66 -6.80
CA VAL A 221 19.51 11.20 -6.62
C VAL A 221 20.92 10.65 -6.43
N LEU A 222 21.86 11.02 -7.29
CA LEU A 222 23.24 10.51 -7.20
C LEU A 222 23.96 11.00 -5.94
N PRO A 223 23.94 12.31 -5.57
CA PRO A 223 24.47 12.80 -4.31
C PRO A 223 23.91 12.06 -3.07
N TYR A 224 22.60 11.84 -3.05
CA TYR A 224 21.94 11.09 -1.99
C TYR A 224 22.47 9.66 -1.86
N ILE A 225 22.58 8.92 -2.97
CA ILE A 225 23.13 7.56 -2.97
C ILE A 225 24.56 7.56 -2.42
N MET A 226 25.40 8.47 -2.89
CA MET A 226 26.83 8.51 -2.51
C MET A 226 27.06 8.80 -1.03
N GLN A 227 26.15 9.53 -0.38
CA GLN A 227 26.21 9.85 1.05
C GLN A 227 25.51 8.77 1.91
N HIS A 228 24.67 7.91 1.32
CA HIS A 228 23.85 6.94 2.06
C HIS A 228 24.70 5.77 2.60
N PRO A 229 24.46 5.28 3.84
CA PRO A 229 25.18 4.12 4.40
C PRO A 229 25.08 2.86 3.52
N GLN A 230 23.96 2.66 2.83
CA GLN A 230 23.70 1.53 1.94
C GLN A 230 23.95 1.86 0.45
N LYS A 231 24.89 2.75 0.16
CA LYS A 231 25.17 3.27 -1.20
C LYS A 231 25.32 2.18 -2.27
N ILE A 232 25.95 1.05 -1.95
CA ILE A 232 26.13 -0.06 -2.90
C ILE A 232 24.79 -0.70 -3.26
N ALA A 233 23.92 -0.93 -2.28
CA ALA A 233 22.60 -1.50 -2.51
C ALA A 233 21.72 -0.56 -3.35
N LEU A 234 21.70 0.73 -3.02
CA LEU A 234 20.95 1.74 -3.77
C LEU A 234 21.48 1.89 -5.21
N MET A 235 22.78 1.82 -5.41
CA MET A 235 23.39 1.86 -6.76
C MET A 235 22.99 0.63 -7.58
N HIS A 236 22.92 -0.56 -6.98
CA HIS A 236 22.42 -1.75 -7.68
C HIS A 236 20.93 -1.63 -8.06
N LEU A 237 20.10 -1.08 -7.17
CA LEU A 237 18.69 -0.82 -7.45
C LEU A 237 18.55 0.16 -8.62
N LEU A 238 19.28 1.28 -8.58
CA LEU A 238 19.29 2.29 -9.64
C LEU A 238 19.72 1.68 -10.98
N THR A 239 20.81 0.92 -10.98
CA THR A 239 21.32 0.26 -12.20
C THR A 239 20.32 -0.73 -12.77
N ALA A 240 19.72 -1.57 -11.92
CA ALA A 240 18.72 -2.54 -12.36
C ALA A 240 17.47 -1.87 -12.96
N PHE A 241 17.01 -0.76 -12.36
CA PHE A 241 15.89 0.00 -12.89
C PHE A 241 16.24 0.71 -14.20
N PHE A 242 17.44 1.26 -14.31
CA PHE A 242 17.90 1.86 -15.56
C PHE A 242 18.08 0.83 -16.68
N ASP A 243 18.57 -0.38 -16.34
CA ASP A 243 18.65 -1.48 -17.33
C ASP A 243 17.25 -1.91 -17.81
N PHE A 244 16.23 -1.86 -16.95
CA PHE A 244 14.85 -2.08 -17.36
C PHE A 244 14.40 -1.00 -18.38
N ILE A 245 14.63 0.29 -18.10
CA ILE A 245 14.33 1.37 -19.07
C ILE A 245 15.04 1.12 -20.41
N LYS A 246 16.34 0.79 -20.39
CA LYS A 246 17.11 0.49 -21.61
C LYS A 246 16.55 -0.69 -22.40
N ASN A 247 16.14 -1.75 -21.70
CA ASN A 247 15.58 -2.93 -22.34
C ASN A 247 14.22 -2.64 -22.99
N GLU A 248 13.35 -1.88 -22.32
CA GLU A 248 12.06 -1.51 -22.88
C GLU A 248 12.20 -0.55 -24.06
N THR A 249 13.11 0.43 -24.00
CA THR A 249 13.40 1.33 -25.14
C THR A 249 14.08 0.60 -26.30
N ALA A 250 14.85 -0.47 -26.03
CA ALA A 250 15.42 -1.32 -27.10
C ALA A 250 14.34 -2.19 -27.78
N ARG A 251 13.29 -2.58 -27.06
CA ARG A 251 12.14 -3.32 -27.62
C ARG A 251 11.22 -2.44 -28.43
N SER A 252 11.03 -1.18 -28.03
CA SER A 252 10.20 -0.20 -28.71
C SER A 252 10.97 1.12 -28.83
N HIS A 253 11.49 1.40 -30.00
CA HIS A 253 12.33 2.58 -30.27
C HIS A 253 11.59 3.92 -30.08
N ASP A 254 10.25 3.90 -30.24
CA ASP A 254 9.38 5.07 -30.08
C ASP A 254 8.82 5.21 -28.66
N LEU A 255 9.33 4.43 -27.70
CA LEU A 255 8.84 4.45 -26.32
C LEU A 255 9.17 5.79 -25.68
N ASN A 256 8.13 6.56 -25.39
CA ASN A 256 8.19 7.81 -24.65
C ASN A 256 7.85 7.59 -23.16
N LEU A 257 7.87 8.67 -22.37
CA LEU A 257 7.56 8.63 -20.94
C LEU A 257 6.15 8.09 -20.66
N GLU A 258 5.14 8.55 -21.38
CA GLU A 258 3.74 8.09 -21.22
C GLU A 258 3.61 6.58 -21.46
N GLY A 259 4.20 6.08 -22.54
CA GLY A 259 4.20 4.65 -22.85
C GLY A 259 4.90 3.83 -21.79
N PHE A 260 5.99 4.32 -21.23
CA PHE A 260 6.72 3.65 -20.17
C PHE A 260 5.93 3.60 -18.85
N ILE A 261 5.26 4.69 -18.47
CA ILE A 261 4.37 4.69 -17.29
C ILE A 261 3.23 3.69 -17.47
N LYS A 262 2.62 3.61 -18.66
CA LYS A 262 1.59 2.60 -18.95
C LYS A 262 2.10 1.16 -18.78
N ILE A 263 3.37 0.89 -19.12
CA ILE A 263 3.99 -0.43 -18.88
C ILE A 263 4.10 -0.70 -17.39
N ILE A 264 4.59 0.26 -16.59
CA ILE A 264 4.69 0.12 -15.14
C ILE A 264 3.31 -0.10 -14.50
N ASP A 265 2.32 0.71 -14.87
CA ASP A 265 0.96 0.62 -14.35
C ASP A 265 0.32 -0.75 -14.65
N LEU A 266 0.55 -1.26 -15.86
CA LEU A 266 0.09 -2.60 -16.25
C LEU A 266 0.79 -3.70 -15.44
N MET A 267 2.11 -3.57 -15.21
CA MET A 267 2.86 -4.52 -14.38
C MET A 267 2.35 -4.54 -12.95
N GLU A 268 2.06 -3.37 -12.37
CA GLU A 268 1.48 -3.26 -11.02
C GLU A 268 0.06 -3.84 -10.95
N GLN A 269 -0.78 -3.56 -11.94
CA GLN A 269 -2.17 -4.04 -12.02
C GLN A 269 -2.25 -5.57 -12.15
N GLU A 270 -1.35 -6.18 -12.93
CA GLU A 270 -1.32 -7.62 -13.19
C GLU A 270 -0.36 -8.38 -12.27
N ASP A 271 0.18 -7.71 -11.24
CA ASP A 271 1.19 -8.25 -10.29
C ASP A 271 2.39 -8.91 -11.00
N VAL A 272 2.84 -8.29 -12.09
CA VAL A 272 4.02 -8.73 -12.84
C VAL A 272 5.26 -8.18 -12.18
N ALA A 273 6.04 -9.05 -11.53
CA ALA A 273 7.26 -8.65 -10.86
C ALA A 273 8.36 -8.25 -11.85
N LEU A 274 9.07 -7.17 -11.54
CA LEU A 274 10.36 -6.83 -12.13
C LEU A 274 11.47 -7.43 -11.25
N PRO A 275 11.99 -8.64 -11.57
CA PRO A 275 12.86 -9.37 -10.66
C PRO A 275 14.27 -8.76 -10.65
N MET A 276 14.77 -8.40 -9.48
CA MET A 276 16.18 -8.11 -9.27
C MET A 276 16.88 -9.36 -8.73
N GLN A 277 17.86 -9.87 -9.47
CA GLN A 277 18.74 -10.93 -8.96
C GLN A 277 19.81 -10.30 -8.07
N LYS A 278 19.69 -10.46 -6.75
CA LYS A 278 20.86 -10.25 -5.86
C LYS A 278 21.84 -11.41 -6.04
N THR A 279 22.91 -11.19 -6.76
CA THR A 279 24.05 -12.12 -6.85
C THR A 279 24.91 -11.97 -5.59
N THR A 280 25.15 -13.10 -4.93
CA THR A 280 26.09 -13.37 -3.84
C THR A 280 25.57 -13.23 -2.40
N GLY A 281 25.83 -14.30 -1.61
CA GLY A 281 25.61 -14.32 -0.16
C GLY A 281 26.31 -13.13 0.52
N ASN A 282 25.66 -12.52 1.48
CA ASN A 282 26.22 -11.39 2.19
C ASN A 282 26.91 -11.88 3.47
N ASN A 283 28.23 -11.77 3.54
CA ASN A 283 29.02 -12.14 4.72
C ASN A 283 28.65 -11.32 5.98
N LYS A 284 27.82 -10.27 5.83
CA LYS A 284 27.39 -9.39 6.92
C LYS A 284 25.93 -9.61 7.37
N ALA A 285 25.24 -10.62 6.84
CA ALA A 285 23.85 -10.90 7.15
C ALA A 285 23.59 -12.41 7.25
N VAL A 286 22.59 -12.79 8.04
CA VAL A 286 22.10 -14.16 8.17
C VAL A 286 21.40 -14.58 6.87
N ASN A 287 21.69 -15.74 6.34
CA ASN A 287 21.21 -16.19 5.05
C ASN A 287 19.86 -16.93 5.20
N LEU A 288 18.79 -16.39 4.65
CA LEU A 288 17.49 -17.06 4.51
C LEU A 288 17.36 -17.61 3.09
N LEU A 289 17.38 -18.92 2.94
CA LEU A 289 17.48 -19.57 1.63
C LEU A 289 16.43 -20.67 1.47
N THR A 290 15.85 -20.75 0.27
CA THR A 290 15.13 -21.97 -0.08
C THR A 290 16.12 -23.12 -0.29
N ALA A 291 15.64 -24.36 -0.15
CA ALA A 291 16.46 -25.54 -0.42
C ALA A 291 17.08 -25.53 -1.84
N HIS A 292 16.37 -25.01 -2.85
CA HIS A 292 16.93 -24.80 -4.19
C HIS A 292 17.98 -23.69 -4.22
N GLY A 293 17.74 -22.61 -3.50
CA GLY A 293 18.64 -21.45 -3.43
C GLY A 293 19.94 -21.73 -2.68
N SER A 294 19.97 -22.76 -1.82
CA SER A 294 21.15 -23.16 -1.05
C SER A 294 22.15 -24.02 -1.84
N LYS A 295 21.79 -24.46 -3.06
CA LYS A 295 22.66 -25.33 -3.87
C LYS A 295 23.99 -24.63 -4.19
N GLY A 296 25.10 -25.29 -3.84
CA GLY A 296 26.47 -24.79 -4.08
C GLY A 296 26.99 -23.82 -3.03
N LEU A 297 26.21 -23.54 -1.97
CA LEU A 297 26.66 -22.76 -0.81
C LEU A 297 26.96 -23.67 0.36
N GLU A 298 27.78 -23.21 1.33
CA GLU A 298 28.11 -23.92 2.56
C GLU A 298 28.17 -22.92 3.72
N PHE A 299 27.77 -23.36 4.92
CA PHE A 299 27.65 -22.50 6.09
C PHE A 299 28.05 -23.26 7.35
N GLU A 300 28.66 -22.55 8.30
CA GLU A 300 29.10 -23.13 9.56
C GLU A 300 27.90 -23.62 10.41
N HIS A 301 26.84 -22.85 10.47
CA HIS A 301 25.59 -23.17 11.15
C HIS A 301 24.42 -23.20 10.16
N VAL A 302 23.75 -24.32 10.05
CA VAL A 302 22.57 -24.48 9.20
C VAL A 302 21.35 -24.88 10.03
N PHE A 303 20.32 -24.08 9.99
CA PHE A 303 18.99 -24.38 10.48
C PHE A 303 18.16 -24.87 9.30
N PHE A 304 17.84 -26.16 9.29
CA PHE A 304 16.98 -26.75 8.27
C PHE A 304 15.58 -26.86 8.86
N ALA A 305 14.75 -25.85 8.59
CA ALA A 305 13.50 -25.54 9.24
C ALA A 305 12.27 -25.94 8.41
N GLY A 306 11.15 -26.16 9.09
CA GLY A 306 9.88 -26.52 8.45
C GLY A 306 9.94 -27.88 7.76
N VAL A 307 10.55 -28.88 8.40
CA VAL A 307 10.73 -30.20 7.82
C VAL A 307 9.46 -31.04 7.98
N ASN A 308 8.32 -30.50 7.55
CA ASN A 308 7.01 -31.12 7.60
C ASN A 308 6.59 -31.74 6.26
N ALA A 309 5.82 -32.82 6.30
CA ALA A 309 5.27 -33.53 5.13
C ALA A 309 4.46 -32.58 4.22
N SER A 310 3.68 -31.68 4.83
CA SER A 310 2.87 -30.68 4.12
C SER A 310 3.70 -29.77 3.19
N PHE A 311 4.96 -29.52 3.51
CA PHE A 311 5.88 -28.71 2.68
C PHE A 311 6.70 -29.57 1.72
N TRP A 312 7.18 -30.75 2.15
CA TRP A 312 8.17 -31.53 1.43
C TRP A 312 7.60 -32.57 0.50
N GLU A 313 6.35 -33.03 0.71
CA GLU A 313 5.77 -34.15 -0.02
C GLU A 313 4.67 -33.76 -1.00
N LYS A 314 4.10 -32.54 -0.86
CA LYS A 314 3.08 -32.05 -1.78
C LYS A 314 3.71 -31.41 -3.02
N LYS A 315 3.28 -31.88 -4.21
CA LYS A 315 3.47 -31.15 -5.45
C LYS A 315 2.66 -29.86 -5.41
N LYS A 316 3.29 -28.72 -5.70
CA LYS A 316 2.54 -27.53 -6.09
C LYS A 316 1.85 -27.83 -7.42
N LYS A 317 0.52 -27.86 -7.43
CA LYS A 317 -0.22 -27.76 -8.69
C LYS A 317 0.07 -26.37 -9.25
N PRO A 318 0.46 -26.25 -10.55
CA PRO A 318 0.59 -24.91 -11.14
C PRO A 318 -0.74 -24.18 -10.95
N ALA A 319 -0.70 -22.99 -10.39
CA ALA A 319 -1.88 -22.14 -10.29
C ALA A 319 -2.30 -21.78 -11.72
N GLY A 320 -3.47 -22.30 -12.16
CA GLY A 320 -4.26 -21.84 -13.28
C GLY A 320 -3.51 -21.54 -14.59
N GLY A 321 -2.70 -22.46 -15.08
CA GLY A 321 -2.01 -22.30 -16.35
C GLY A 321 -2.58 -23.21 -17.45
N TYR A 322 -2.41 -22.80 -18.70
CA TYR A 322 -2.68 -23.59 -19.88
C TYR A 322 -1.89 -24.90 -19.81
N LYS A 323 -2.58 -26.05 -19.79
CA LYS A 323 -1.92 -27.36 -19.88
C LYS A 323 -1.35 -27.54 -21.29
N LEU A 324 -0.04 -27.50 -21.40
CA LEU A 324 0.62 -27.92 -22.63
C LEU A 324 0.36 -29.42 -22.86
N PRO A 325 0.17 -29.85 -24.11
CA PRO A 325 -0.02 -31.25 -24.45
C PRO A 325 1.16 -32.11 -23.98
N ASP A 326 0.87 -33.28 -23.40
CA ASP A 326 1.87 -34.19 -22.80
C ASP A 326 2.93 -34.70 -23.79
N ASN A 327 2.66 -34.61 -25.10
CA ASN A 327 3.58 -35.01 -26.17
C ASN A 327 4.70 -33.96 -26.45
N LEU A 328 4.64 -32.76 -25.87
CA LEU A 328 5.71 -31.78 -25.98
C LEU A 328 6.85 -32.02 -24.98
N PHE A 329 6.66 -32.88 -24.01
CA PHE A 329 7.69 -33.26 -23.05
C PHE A 329 8.11 -34.72 -23.34
N THR A 330 9.37 -34.95 -23.63
CA THR A 330 9.93 -36.29 -23.62
C THR A 330 9.78 -36.84 -22.20
N ASN A 331 8.78 -37.73 -22.00
CA ASN A 331 8.50 -38.37 -20.75
C ASN A 331 9.69 -39.23 -20.30
N VAL A 332 10.61 -38.64 -19.57
CA VAL A 332 11.25 -39.33 -18.50
C VAL A 332 10.26 -39.22 -17.34
N ALA A 333 9.57 -40.30 -16.98
CA ALA A 333 8.78 -40.35 -15.75
C ALA A 333 9.76 -40.06 -14.60
N ALA A 334 9.95 -38.80 -14.31
CA ALA A 334 10.74 -38.38 -13.16
C ALA A 334 9.94 -38.83 -11.95
N ASN A 335 10.52 -39.71 -11.14
CA ASN A 335 9.96 -40.04 -9.85
C ASN A 335 10.11 -38.81 -8.98
N ASP A 336 9.05 -38.02 -8.93
CA ASP A 336 9.06 -36.69 -8.24
C ASP A 336 9.52 -36.81 -6.79
N LEU A 337 9.24 -37.93 -6.16
CA LEU A 337 9.68 -38.25 -4.80
C LEU A 337 11.22 -38.34 -4.72
N GLU A 338 11.85 -38.96 -5.73
CA GLU A 338 13.31 -39.03 -5.79
C GLU A 338 13.96 -37.67 -6.01
N GLU A 339 13.30 -36.79 -6.76
CA GLU A 339 13.78 -35.43 -6.97
C GLU A 339 13.69 -34.62 -5.67
N LEU A 340 12.56 -34.70 -4.96
CA LEU A 340 12.39 -34.06 -3.66
C LEU A 340 13.39 -34.59 -2.63
N ARG A 341 13.67 -35.93 -2.63
CA ARG A 341 14.67 -36.52 -1.76
C ARG A 341 16.09 -36.04 -2.09
N ARG A 342 16.41 -35.84 -3.39
CA ARG A 342 17.68 -35.22 -3.80
C ARG A 342 17.81 -33.79 -3.28
N LEU A 343 16.73 -33.00 -3.38
CA LEU A 343 16.72 -31.63 -2.88
C LEU A 343 16.87 -31.58 -1.36
N PHE A 344 16.17 -32.44 -0.65
CA PHE A 344 16.30 -32.62 0.80
C PHE A 344 17.74 -32.97 1.20
N TYR A 345 18.35 -33.90 0.49
CA TYR A 345 19.76 -34.27 0.69
C TYR A 345 20.72 -33.10 0.45
N VAL A 346 20.48 -32.31 -0.59
CA VAL A 346 21.28 -31.12 -0.87
C VAL A 346 21.19 -30.13 0.28
N ALA A 347 20.00 -29.86 0.81
CA ALA A 347 19.80 -28.95 1.93
C ALA A 347 20.56 -29.41 3.20
N LEU A 348 20.46 -30.69 3.55
CA LEU A 348 21.17 -31.28 4.69
C LEU A 348 22.70 -31.15 4.58
N THR A 349 23.25 -31.24 3.36
CA THR A 349 24.68 -31.19 3.12
C THR A 349 25.26 -29.80 2.98
N ARG A 350 24.50 -28.76 3.36
CA ARG A 350 24.98 -27.35 3.35
C ARG A 350 25.69 -26.97 4.64
N ALA A 351 25.57 -27.76 5.69
CA ALA A 351 26.22 -27.52 6.96
C ALA A 351 27.70 -27.96 6.90
N GLU A 352 28.59 -27.09 7.31
CA GLU A 352 30.03 -27.41 7.52
C GLU A 352 30.26 -28.07 8.89
N THR A 353 29.64 -27.54 9.96
CA THR A 353 29.87 -27.99 11.34
C THR A 353 28.62 -28.30 12.12
N HIS A 354 27.61 -27.40 12.08
CA HIS A 354 26.42 -27.50 12.90
C HIS A 354 25.16 -27.59 12.04
N LEU A 355 24.39 -28.64 12.25
CA LEU A 355 23.13 -28.87 11.56
C LEU A 355 21.98 -29.01 12.57
N TYR A 356 21.03 -28.11 12.53
CA TYR A 356 19.79 -28.12 13.31
C TYR A 356 18.63 -28.44 12.37
N ILE A 357 17.93 -29.57 12.58
CA ILE A 357 16.79 -29.99 11.77
C ILE A 357 15.57 -29.82 12.64
N SER A 358 14.56 -29.07 12.15
CA SER A 358 13.35 -28.82 12.95
C SER A 358 12.05 -29.00 12.17
N TYR A 359 11.00 -29.37 12.91
CA TYR A 359 9.64 -29.45 12.44
C TYR A 359 8.65 -29.10 13.57
N ALA A 360 7.41 -28.76 13.19
CA ALA A 360 6.34 -28.38 14.11
C ALA A 360 5.13 -29.32 14.01
N HIS A 361 4.40 -29.50 15.12
CA HIS A 361 3.17 -30.32 15.15
C HIS A 361 1.94 -29.54 14.65
N PHE A 362 1.89 -28.21 14.83
CA PHE A 362 0.78 -27.38 14.38
C PHE A 362 1.27 -26.20 13.55
N ASN A 363 0.50 -25.85 12.52
CA ASN A 363 0.73 -24.60 11.79
C ASN A 363 0.14 -23.39 12.56
N ASN A 364 0.34 -22.16 12.04
CA ASN A 364 -0.16 -20.94 12.67
C ASN A 364 -1.70 -20.83 12.72
N ASP A 365 -2.42 -21.66 11.94
CA ASP A 365 -3.89 -21.76 11.96
C ASP A 365 -4.39 -22.88 12.92
N GLY A 366 -3.49 -23.49 13.71
CA GLY A 366 -3.82 -24.58 14.63
C GLY A 366 -4.07 -25.93 13.96
N LYS A 367 -3.68 -26.10 12.69
CA LYS A 367 -3.87 -27.35 11.93
C LYS A 367 -2.69 -28.28 12.15
N GLU A 368 -2.99 -29.54 12.45
CA GLU A 368 -1.98 -30.57 12.69
C GLU A 368 -1.10 -30.82 11.46
N MET A 369 0.19 -31.00 11.69
CA MET A 369 1.20 -31.28 10.69
C MET A 369 2.05 -32.47 11.10
N GLU A 370 2.38 -33.32 10.13
CA GLU A 370 3.27 -34.47 10.33
C GLU A 370 4.71 -34.13 9.91
N PRO A 371 5.73 -34.73 10.54
CA PRO A 371 7.10 -34.66 10.06
C PRO A 371 7.23 -35.32 8.68
N SER A 372 8.20 -34.86 7.88
CA SER A 372 8.43 -35.43 6.55
C SER A 372 8.89 -36.89 6.61
N MET A 373 8.40 -37.72 5.68
CA MET A 373 8.85 -39.11 5.50
C MET A 373 10.37 -39.21 5.30
N PHE A 374 11.03 -38.19 4.73
CA PHE A 374 12.47 -38.16 4.57
C PHE A 374 13.21 -38.12 5.91
N LEU A 375 12.59 -37.49 6.90
CA LEU A 375 13.10 -37.48 8.27
C LEU A 375 12.93 -38.84 8.93
N ALA A 376 11.77 -39.50 8.72
CA ALA A 376 11.54 -40.86 9.20
C ALA A 376 12.55 -41.85 8.61
N GLU A 377 12.87 -41.73 7.30
CA GLU A 377 13.90 -42.54 6.63
C GLU A 377 15.28 -42.38 7.24
N ILE A 378 15.64 -41.12 7.68
CA ILE A 378 16.90 -40.85 8.37
C ILE A 378 16.90 -41.47 9.76
N LYS A 379 15.82 -41.31 10.54
CA LYS A 379 15.71 -41.90 11.90
C LYS A 379 15.79 -43.41 11.87
N GLU A 380 15.16 -44.05 10.88
CA GLU A 380 15.23 -45.53 10.69
C GLU A 380 16.68 -46.01 10.50
N ALA A 381 17.48 -45.25 9.72
CA ALA A 381 18.88 -45.57 9.44
C ALA A 381 19.83 -45.18 10.57
N HIS A 382 19.45 -44.26 11.43
CA HIS A 382 20.24 -43.68 12.50
C HIS A 382 19.44 -43.60 13.80
N PRO A 383 19.17 -44.74 14.48
CA PRO A 383 18.33 -44.79 15.71
C PRO A 383 18.91 -43.99 16.88
N GLN A 384 20.22 -43.68 16.86
CA GLN A 384 20.89 -42.86 17.86
C GLN A 384 20.54 -41.39 17.77
N LEU A 385 19.95 -40.92 16.65
CA LEU A 385 19.52 -39.53 16.49
C LEU A 385 18.24 -39.31 17.31
N ILE A 386 18.42 -38.77 18.50
CA ILE A 386 17.32 -38.49 19.44
C ILE A 386 16.65 -37.16 19.07
N THR A 387 15.32 -37.19 18.99
CA THR A 387 14.54 -35.95 18.85
C THR A 387 14.49 -35.23 20.19
N LYS A 388 14.84 -33.97 20.20
CA LYS A 388 14.73 -33.07 21.35
C LYS A 388 13.40 -32.33 21.21
N GLU A 389 12.56 -32.45 22.21
CA GLU A 389 11.38 -31.57 22.34
C GLU A 389 11.81 -30.29 23.03
N ILE A 390 11.56 -29.16 22.41
CA ILE A 390 11.82 -27.83 22.98
C ILE A 390 10.48 -27.12 23.06
N THR A 391 10.10 -26.73 24.28
CA THR A 391 8.91 -25.93 24.53
C THR A 391 9.35 -24.57 25.07
N LEU A 392 8.94 -23.50 24.44
CA LEU A 392 9.13 -22.16 24.95
C LEU A 392 8.07 -21.84 26.00
N SER A 393 8.40 -21.02 26.98
CA SER A 393 7.42 -20.56 27.96
C SER A 393 6.34 -19.70 27.30
N GLU A 394 5.15 -19.68 27.90
CA GLU A 394 4.06 -18.80 27.41
C GLU A 394 4.50 -17.32 27.39
N GLU A 395 5.35 -16.90 28.34
CA GLU A 395 5.90 -15.54 28.41
C GLU A 395 6.83 -15.25 27.22
N GLU A 396 7.69 -16.18 26.82
CA GLU A 396 8.59 -16.04 25.67
C GLU A 396 7.80 -16.00 24.35
N LEU A 397 6.79 -16.85 24.21
CA LEU A 397 5.91 -16.87 23.03
C LEU A 397 5.06 -15.59 22.96
N PHE A 398 4.56 -15.12 24.09
CA PHE A 398 3.79 -13.89 24.16
C PHE A 398 4.67 -12.68 23.80
N ALA A 399 5.86 -12.57 24.38
CA ALA A 399 6.82 -11.51 24.04
C ALA A 399 7.22 -11.54 22.54
N PHE A 400 7.31 -12.74 21.96
CA PHE A 400 7.59 -12.87 20.53
C PHE A 400 6.38 -12.48 19.66
N GLN A 401 5.15 -12.79 20.11
CA GLN A 401 3.93 -12.33 19.46
C GLN A 401 3.73 -10.81 19.61
N GLU A 402 4.02 -10.23 20.78
CA GLU A 402 3.97 -8.78 20.97
C GLU A 402 4.83 -8.02 19.98
N LEU A 403 5.96 -8.56 19.54
CA LEU A 403 6.75 -7.96 18.48
C LEU A 403 5.98 -7.75 17.17
N GLN A 404 4.98 -8.61 16.89
CA GLN A 404 4.09 -8.42 15.73
C GLN A 404 2.94 -7.44 16.01
N PHE A 405 2.51 -7.35 17.26
CA PHE A 405 1.38 -6.53 17.68
C PHE A 405 1.77 -5.12 18.14
N LEU A 406 3.07 -4.84 18.28
CA LEU A 406 3.50 -3.45 18.41
C LEU A 406 3.18 -2.76 17.08
N PRO A 407 2.04 -2.06 16.95
CA PRO A 407 1.80 -1.27 15.77
C PRO A 407 2.91 -0.22 15.78
N GLN A 408 3.89 -0.38 14.91
CA GLN A 408 4.79 0.72 14.59
C GLN A 408 3.98 1.73 13.78
N ALA A 409 2.95 2.28 14.43
CA ALA A 409 2.23 3.41 13.92
C ALA A 409 3.26 4.53 13.78
N PRO A 410 3.56 5.02 12.57
CA PRO A 410 4.54 6.06 12.41
C PRO A 410 4.00 7.33 13.05
N GLU A 411 4.83 8.00 13.83
CA GLU A 411 4.55 9.30 14.42
C GLU A 411 5.43 10.34 13.74
N ILE A 412 4.83 11.46 13.32
CA ILE A 412 5.54 12.58 12.72
C ILE A 412 5.82 13.68 13.73
N ASP A 413 6.84 14.51 13.45
CA ASP A 413 7.13 15.68 14.27
C ASP A 413 5.92 16.60 14.39
N HIS A 414 5.70 17.09 15.60
CA HIS A 414 4.63 18.03 15.88
C HIS A 414 4.94 19.36 15.17
N ALA A 415 4.00 19.82 14.36
CA ALA A 415 4.14 21.14 13.71
C ALA A 415 4.07 22.25 14.76
N GLU A 416 4.59 23.45 14.39
CA GLU A 416 4.54 24.64 15.24
C GLU A 416 3.13 24.84 15.82
N GLU A 417 3.05 25.01 17.12
CA GLU A 417 1.79 25.01 17.87
C GLU A 417 0.83 26.12 17.38
N ASP A 418 1.36 27.33 17.16
CA ASP A 418 0.59 28.50 16.68
C ASP A 418 0.01 28.25 15.28
N PHE A 419 0.78 27.58 14.41
CA PHE A 419 0.32 27.20 13.08
C PHE A 419 -0.87 26.26 13.15
N ILE A 420 -0.77 25.20 13.94
CA ILE A 420 -1.85 24.20 14.11
C ILE A 420 -3.07 24.83 14.79
N ASN A 421 -2.90 25.62 15.83
CA ASN A 421 -4.01 26.30 16.52
C ASN A 421 -4.80 27.18 15.54
N THR A 422 -4.12 27.93 14.67
CA THR A 422 -4.77 28.75 13.63
C THR A 422 -5.63 27.92 12.66
N LEU A 423 -5.22 26.69 12.35
CA LEU A 423 -6.00 25.78 11.50
C LEU A 423 -7.20 25.20 12.25
N LEU A 424 -7.02 24.84 13.51
CA LEU A 424 -8.07 24.23 14.35
C LEU A 424 -9.18 25.23 14.71
N GLU A 425 -8.85 26.51 14.95
CA GLU A 425 -9.84 27.56 15.22
C GLU A 425 -10.88 27.70 14.09
N LYS A 426 -10.46 27.49 12.86
CA LYS A 426 -11.31 27.59 11.66
C LYS A 426 -11.91 26.24 11.24
N PHE A 427 -11.54 25.18 11.94
CA PHE A 427 -11.95 23.84 11.55
C PHE A 427 -13.39 23.56 11.98
N VAL A 428 -14.22 23.10 11.03
CA VAL A 428 -15.59 22.67 11.23
C VAL A 428 -15.73 21.26 10.68
N MET A 429 -16.23 20.34 11.51
CA MET A 429 -16.34 18.92 11.20
C MET A 429 -17.31 18.68 10.04
N ASN A 430 -16.92 17.83 9.11
CA ASN A 430 -17.76 17.23 8.09
C ASN A 430 -17.57 15.71 8.05
N VAL A 431 -18.42 15.02 7.34
CA VAL A 431 -18.37 13.55 7.30
C VAL A 431 -17.07 13.00 6.70
N THR A 432 -16.50 13.69 5.72
CA THR A 432 -15.22 13.29 5.10
C THR A 432 -14.09 13.34 6.12
N ALA A 433 -14.01 14.41 6.91
CA ALA A 433 -12.99 14.55 7.95
C ALA A 433 -13.16 13.49 9.07
N LEU A 434 -14.41 13.20 9.48
CA LEU A 434 -14.70 12.13 10.43
C LEU A 434 -14.23 10.77 9.88
N ASN A 435 -14.59 10.44 8.65
CA ASN A 435 -14.18 9.19 7.99
C ASN A 435 -12.66 9.06 7.88
N SER A 436 -11.99 10.14 7.47
CA SER A 436 -10.53 10.17 7.35
C SER A 436 -9.84 9.92 8.70
N TYR A 437 -10.30 10.58 9.77
CA TYR A 437 -9.72 10.41 11.10
C TYR A 437 -9.91 8.98 11.64
N LEU A 438 -11.12 8.44 11.51
CA LEU A 438 -11.43 7.07 11.96
C LEU A 438 -10.67 6.00 11.17
N LYS A 439 -10.31 6.29 9.93
CA LYS A 439 -9.48 5.42 9.11
C LYS A 439 -8.00 5.52 9.48
N CYS A 440 -7.47 6.73 9.57
CA CYS A 440 -6.10 7.00 9.99
C CYS A 440 -5.97 8.48 10.41
N PRO A 441 -5.48 8.79 11.64
CA PRO A 441 -5.31 10.18 12.06
C PRO A 441 -4.34 10.98 11.17
N LEU A 442 -3.26 10.35 10.64
CA LEU A 442 -2.39 10.98 9.63
C LEU A 442 -3.12 11.32 8.33
N GLN A 443 -4.08 10.48 7.90
CA GLN A 443 -4.91 10.81 6.73
C GLN A 443 -5.72 12.07 6.98
N PHE A 444 -6.31 12.21 8.16
CA PHE A 444 -7.00 13.44 8.55
C PHE A 444 -6.04 14.65 8.53
N TYR A 445 -4.85 14.52 9.13
CA TYR A 445 -3.84 15.58 9.18
C TYR A 445 -3.51 16.08 7.77
N TYR A 446 -3.13 15.19 6.86
CA TYR A 446 -2.72 15.58 5.51
C TYR A 446 -3.90 16.02 4.63
N GLN A 447 -5.01 15.29 4.60
CA GLN A 447 -6.12 15.55 3.67
C GLN A 447 -7.13 16.58 4.17
N ASN A 448 -7.38 16.68 5.48
CA ASN A 448 -8.46 17.51 6.02
C ASN A 448 -7.96 18.75 6.78
N LEU A 449 -6.82 18.67 7.45
CA LEU A 449 -6.25 19.78 8.20
C LEU A 449 -5.30 20.60 7.32
N ILE A 450 -4.22 19.99 6.80
CA ILE A 450 -3.28 20.64 5.85
C ILE A 450 -3.94 20.81 4.48
N ARG A 451 -4.80 19.88 4.09
CA ARG A 451 -5.54 19.84 2.81
C ARG A 451 -4.60 19.84 1.62
N ILE A 452 -3.82 18.77 1.53
CA ILE A 452 -2.99 18.57 0.34
C ILE A 452 -3.85 18.72 -0.91
N PRO A 453 -3.48 19.57 -1.86
CA PRO A 453 -4.19 19.66 -3.11
C PRO A 453 -4.14 18.32 -3.82
N SER A 454 -5.26 17.63 -3.91
CA SER A 454 -5.37 16.44 -4.73
C SER A 454 -5.83 16.86 -6.12
N GLY A 455 -5.11 16.43 -7.14
CA GLY A 455 -5.57 16.52 -8.51
C GLY A 455 -6.92 15.81 -8.64
N LYS A 456 -7.87 16.44 -9.28
CA LYS A 456 -9.13 15.77 -9.60
C LYS A 456 -8.83 14.68 -10.63
N ASN A 457 -8.99 13.43 -10.24
CA ASN A 457 -8.84 12.33 -11.15
C ASN A 457 -10.08 12.16 -12.05
N GLU A 458 -9.92 11.46 -13.15
CA GLU A 458 -10.96 11.14 -14.12
C GLU A 458 -12.31 10.72 -13.49
N ALA A 459 -12.25 9.85 -12.46
CA ALA A 459 -13.46 9.32 -11.82
C ALA A 459 -14.17 10.39 -10.97
N THR A 460 -13.40 11.18 -10.22
CA THR A 460 -13.93 12.25 -9.37
C THR A 460 -14.56 13.37 -10.21
N GLU A 461 -13.90 13.76 -11.31
CA GLU A 461 -14.42 14.81 -12.19
C GLU A 461 -15.65 14.34 -12.97
N PHE A 462 -15.67 13.08 -13.42
CA PHE A 462 -16.87 12.46 -14.00
C PHE A 462 -18.03 12.46 -13.00
N GLY A 463 -17.79 12.08 -11.76
CA GLY A 463 -18.81 12.18 -10.69
C GLY A 463 -19.35 13.59 -10.52
N SER A 464 -18.46 14.59 -10.49
CA SER A 464 -18.84 16.00 -10.40
C SER A 464 -19.68 16.46 -11.60
N ALA A 465 -19.40 15.99 -12.81
CA ALA A 465 -20.18 16.29 -14.01
C ALA A 465 -21.60 15.71 -13.94
N VAL A 466 -21.73 14.48 -13.42
CA VAL A 466 -23.02 13.82 -13.18
C VAL A 466 -23.85 14.59 -12.15
N HIS A 467 -23.27 14.95 -11.00
CA HIS A 467 -23.93 15.75 -9.96
C HIS A 467 -24.39 17.10 -10.52
N TYR A 468 -23.53 17.78 -11.29
CA TYR A 468 -23.86 19.06 -11.91
C TYR A 468 -25.06 18.96 -12.87
N ALA A 469 -25.09 17.93 -13.72
CA ALA A 469 -26.20 17.73 -14.65
C ALA A 469 -27.52 17.48 -13.91
N LEU A 470 -27.51 16.67 -12.85
CA LEU A 470 -28.68 16.40 -12.03
C LEU A 470 -29.12 17.65 -11.23
N GLU A 471 -28.18 18.38 -10.64
CA GLU A 471 -28.47 19.67 -9.99
C GLU A 471 -29.18 20.61 -10.95
N LYS A 472 -28.65 20.81 -12.16
CA LYS A 472 -29.21 21.70 -13.17
C LYS A 472 -30.61 21.26 -13.62
N LEU A 473 -30.82 19.96 -13.76
CA LEU A 473 -32.11 19.40 -14.10
C LEU A 473 -33.20 19.81 -13.10
N PHE A 474 -32.93 19.65 -11.80
CA PHE A 474 -33.87 20.00 -10.74
C PHE A 474 -34.02 21.53 -10.57
N ARG A 475 -32.95 22.30 -10.67
CA ARG A 475 -33.02 23.78 -10.58
C ARG A 475 -33.82 24.37 -11.73
N LYS A 476 -33.58 23.94 -12.96
CA LYS A 476 -34.37 24.40 -14.13
C LYS A 476 -35.85 24.05 -14.00
N MET A 477 -36.20 22.87 -13.46
CA MET A 477 -37.57 22.50 -13.16
C MET A 477 -38.21 23.47 -12.15
N GLN A 478 -37.47 23.89 -11.11
CA GLN A 478 -37.96 24.83 -10.09
C GLN A 478 -38.06 26.25 -10.61
N ASP A 479 -37.07 26.75 -11.38
CA ASP A 479 -37.02 28.13 -11.88
C ASP A 479 -38.07 28.42 -12.93
N GLU A 480 -38.45 27.44 -13.76
CA GLU A 480 -39.47 27.61 -14.79
C GLU A 480 -40.93 27.66 -14.22
N GLY A 481 -41.08 27.40 -12.90
CA GLY A 481 -42.39 27.35 -12.25
C GLY A 481 -43.37 26.33 -12.87
N LYS A 482 -42.82 25.50 -13.76
CA LYS A 482 -43.52 24.40 -14.43
C LYS A 482 -43.26 23.12 -13.65
N GLU A 483 -44.29 22.41 -13.31
CA GLU A 483 -44.15 21.08 -12.69
C GLU A 483 -43.56 20.01 -13.62
N SER A 484 -42.91 20.42 -14.71
CA SER A 484 -42.28 19.54 -15.72
C SER A 484 -40.77 19.66 -15.73
N PHE A 485 -40.07 18.52 -15.78
CA PHE A 485 -38.64 18.51 -15.93
C PHE A 485 -38.19 18.94 -17.34
N PRO A 486 -37.04 19.59 -17.47
CA PRO A 486 -36.40 19.80 -18.77
C PRO A 486 -36.20 18.49 -19.55
N SER A 487 -36.13 18.59 -20.87
CA SER A 487 -35.92 17.42 -21.71
C SER A 487 -34.55 16.74 -21.43
N LYS A 488 -34.47 15.45 -21.73
CA LYS A 488 -33.22 14.67 -21.67
C LYS A 488 -32.06 15.38 -22.37
N LYS A 489 -32.34 15.97 -23.54
CA LYS A 489 -31.33 16.70 -24.31
C LYS A 489 -30.67 17.83 -23.50
N ILE A 490 -31.48 18.64 -22.80
CA ILE A 490 -30.98 19.75 -21.96
C ILE A 490 -30.09 19.23 -20.84
N MET A 491 -30.46 18.11 -20.18
CA MET A 491 -29.61 17.51 -19.13
C MET A 491 -28.28 17.03 -19.69
N LEU A 492 -28.27 16.41 -20.87
CA LEU A 492 -27.02 15.95 -21.52
C LEU A 492 -26.16 17.12 -21.99
N GLU A 493 -26.76 18.24 -22.43
CA GLU A 493 -26.06 19.47 -22.75
C GLU A 493 -25.38 20.07 -21.51
N ASP A 494 -26.03 20.06 -20.35
CA ASP A 494 -25.42 20.51 -19.06
C ASP A 494 -24.26 19.61 -18.66
N PHE A 495 -24.38 18.29 -18.81
CA PHE A 495 -23.28 17.34 -18.58
C PHE A 495 -22.09 17.61 -19.51
N SER A 496 -22.37 17.70 -20.81
CA SER A 496 -21.35 17.98 -21.83
C SER A 496 -20.65 19.31 -21.59
N TRP A 497 -21.40 20.35 -21.22
CA TRP A 497 -20.84 21.66 -20.90
C TRP A 497 -19.86 21.57 -19.69
N TYR A 498 -20.24 20.85 -18.63
CA TYR A 498 -19.37 20.67 -17.47
C TYR A 498 -18.09 19.94 -17.83
N MET A 499 -18.20 18.83 -18.56
CA MET A 499 -17.06 18.06 -19.02
C MET A 499 -16.08 18.90 -19.87
N HIS A 500 -16.60 19.69 -20.82
CA HIS A 500 -15.77 20.59 -21.63
C HIS A 500 -15.11 21.71 -20.81
N LYS A 501 -15.85 22.26 -19.84
CA LYS A 501 -15.31 23.31 -18.95
C LYS A 501 -14.17 22.81 -18.07
N HIS A 502 -14.13 21.54 -17.76
CA HIS A 502 -13.13 20.87 -16.92
C HIS A 502 -12.29 19.87 -17.71
N ARG A 503 -12.13 20.14 -19.01
CA ARG A 503 -11.41 19.28 -19.95
C ARG A 503 -9.95 19.02 -19.51
N GLU A 504 -9.35 19.96 -18.82
CA GLU A 504 -8.00 19.91 -18.29
C GLU A 504 -7.75 18.75 -17.30
N ASN A 505 -8.80 18.18 -16.72
CA ASN A 505 -8.69 17.07 -15.76
C ASN A 505 -8.71 15.69 -16.39
N PHE A 506 -8.68 15.61 -17.73
CA PHE A 506 -8.75 14.35 -18.49
C PHE A 506 -7.68 14.28 -19.57
N THR A 507 -7.11 13.10 -19.79
CA THR A 507 -6.41 12.82 -21.04
C THR A 507 -7.41 12.84 -22.21
N LYS A 508 -6.92 12.97 -23.44
CA LYS A 508 -7.80 13.02 -24.62
C LYS A 508 -8.67 11.77 -24.77
N GLU A 509 -8.08 10.60 -24.52
CA GLU A 509 -8.77 9.32 -24.63
C GLU A 509 -9.78 9.12 -23.49
N ALA A 510 -9.38 9.44 -22.26
CA ALA A 510 -10.26 9.38 -21.10
C ALA A 510 -11.47 10.31 -21.24
N PHE A 511 -11.26 11.52 -21.76
CA PHE A 511 -12.34 12.47 -21.99
C PHE A 511 -13.38 11.93 -22.98
N ASN A 512 -12.97 11.45 -24.14
CA ASN A 512 -13.89 10.91 -25.14
C ASN A 512 -14.66 9.70 -24.59
N ARG A 513 -13.97 8.76 -23.96
CA ARG A 513 -14.57 7.59 -23.33
C ARG A 513 -15.60 7.97 -22.26
N ARG A 514 -15.28 8.94 -21.41
CA ARG A 514 -16.19 9.40 -20.35
C ARG A 514 -17.37 10.23 -20.85
N MET A 515 -17.16 10.97 -21.93
CA MET A 515 -18.26 11.67 -22.60
C MET A 515 -19.31 10.70 -23.15
N GLU A 516 -18.90 9.74 -23.97
CA GLU A 516 -19.79 8.73 -24.56
C GLU A 516 -20.50 7.92 -23.46
N TYR A 517 -19.73 7.43 -22.47
CA TYR A 517 -20.27 6.68 -21.37
C TYR A 517 -21.26 7.49 -20.52
N GLY A 518 -20.96 8.73 -20.22
CA GLY A 518 -21.82 9.61 -19.42
C GLY A 518 -23.12 9.95 -20.13
N GLU A 519 -23.09 10.21 -21.43
CA GLU A 519 -24.29 10.45 -22.25
C GLU A 519 -25.21 9.22 -22.27
N GLU A 520 -24.64 8.02 -22.41
CA GLU A 520 -25.40 6.76 -22.37
C GLU A 520 -26.02 6.55 -20.99
N VAL A 521 -25.22 6.62 -19.95
CA VAL A 521 -25.65 6.35 -18.56
C VAL A 521 -26.72 7.34 -18.10
N LEU A 522 -26.47 8.65 -18.25
CA LEU A 522 -27.43 9.69 -17.85
C LEU A 522 -28.70 9.66 -18.70
N GLY A 523 -28.58 9.38 -20.01
CA GLY A 523 -29.74 9.25 -20.89
C GLY A 523 -30.69 8.13 -20.47
N ASN A 524 -30.11 6.96 -20.16
CA ASN A 524 -30.88 5.79 -19.69
C ASN A 524 -31.43 6.01 -18.26
N TYR A 525 -30.68 6.68 -17.38
CA TYR A 525 -31.08 7.02 -16.03
C TYR A 525 -32.27 7.99 -16.06
N TYR A 526 -32.23 9.01 -16.94
CA TYR A 526 -33.34 9.95 -17.15
C TYR A 526 -34.59 9.22 -17.60
N ASP A 527 -34.53 8.41 -18.64
CA ASP A 527 -35.67 7.67 -19.19
C ASP A 527 -36.31 6.77 -18.15
N LYS A 528 -35.52 6.18 -17.25
CA LYS A 528 -36.00 5.31 -16.19
C LYS A 528 -36.75 6.06 -15.09
N TYR A 529 -36.28 7.23 -14.69
CA TYR A 529 -36.75 7.86 -13.45
C TYR A 529 -37.55 9.15 -13.63
N ILE A 530 -37.62 9.74 -14.83
CA ILE A 530 -38.25 11.03 -15.09
C ILE A 530 -39.69 11.13 -14.55
N ASN A 531 -40.44 10.05 -14.63
CA ASN A 531 -41.85 10.02 -14.18
C ASN A 531 -42.00 9.71 -12.67
N SER A 532 -40.96 9.33 -11.99
CA SER A 532 -40.96 8.93 -10.58
C SER A 532 -40.24 9.88 -9.65
N TRP A 533 -39.50 10.87 -10.18
CA TRP A 533 -38.77 11.83 -9.34
C TRP A 533 -39.71 12.71 -8.54
N ASN A 534 -39.38 12.90 -7.26
CA ASN A 534 -40.06 13.89 -6.44
C ASN A 534 -39.73 15.30 -6.95
N LYS A 535 -40.76 16.15 -7.03
CA LYS A 535 -40.62 17.54 -7.51
C LYS A 535 -40.45 18.54 -6.36
N VAL A 536 -40.84 18.15 -5.14
CA VAL A 536 -40.68 18.98 -3.94
C VAL A 536 -39.33 18.68 -3.31
N VAL A 537 -38.30 19.37 -3.81
CA VAL A 537 -36.94 19.09 -3.45
C VAL A 537 -36.15 20.37 -3.17
N ALA A 538 -35.00 20.22 -2.47
CA ALA A 538 -33.90 21.18 -2.48
C ALA A 538 -32.62 20.46 -2.92
N VAL A 539 -31.86 21.05 -3.84
CA VAL A 539 -30.62 20.48 -4.38
C VAL A 539 -29.38 21.28 -3.97
N GLU A 540 -28.24 20.60 -3.83
CA GLU A 540 -26.94 21.19 -3.45
C GLU A 540 -27.07 22.12 -2.24
N ARG A 541 -27.67 21.56 -1.16
CA ARG A 541 -27.95 22.35 0.04
C ARG A 541 -26.75 22.37 0.98
N ASN A 542 -26.10 23.52 1.09
CA ASN A 542 -25.02 23.74 2.05
C ASN A 542 -25.60 24.09 3.43
N ILE A 543 -25.40 23.23 4.43
CA ILE A 543 -25.81 23.45 5.81
C ILE A 543 -24.57 23.74 6.66
N ARG A 544 -24.64 24.83 7.43
CA ARG A 544 -23.56 25.31 8.32
C ARG A 544 -24.15 25.83 9.63
N GLY A 545 -23.28 25.99 10.63
CA GLY A 545 -23.68 26.56 11.93
C GLY A 545 -24.50 25.60 12.79
N VAL A 546 -24.42 24.31 12.54
CA VAL A 546 -25.04 23.27 13.37
C VAL A 546 -24.05 22.85 14.45
N ILE A 547 -24.51 22.67 15.66
CA ILE A 547 -23.71 22.19 16.80
C ILE A 547 -24.38 20.96 17.39
N VAL A 548 -23.64 19.85 17.48
CA VAL A 548 -24.10 18.60 18.10
C VAL A 548 -23.12 18.26 19.24
N ASN A 549 -23.57 18.22 20.47
CA ASN A 549 -22.76 17.95 21.66
C ASN A 549 -21.45 18.78 21.70
N GLY A 550 -21.53 20.08 21.33
CA GLY A 550 -20.37 20.98 21.32
C GLY A 550 -19.49 20.87 20.06
N VAL A 551 -19.79 19.98 19.14
CA VAL A 551 -19.05 19.82 17.88
C VAL A 551 -19.69 20.64 16.77
N PRO A 552 -18.98 21.62 16.16
CA PRO A 552 -19.49 22.38 15.03
C PRO A 552 -19.49 21.54 13.75
N LEU A 553 -20.64 21.47 13.07
CA LEU A 553 -20.86 20.65 11.88
C LEU A 553 -21.15 21.49 10.64
N LYS A 554 -20.74 20.96 9.50
CA LYS A 554 -21.13 21.41 8.16
C LYS A 554 -21.30 20.24 7.21
N GLY A 555 -22.14 20.43 6.18
CA GLY A 555 -22.28 19.44 5.11
C GLY A 555 -22.92 20.04 3.86
N MET A 556 -22.58 19.45 2.73
CA MET A 556 -23.23 19.66 1.44
C MET A 556 -24.08 18.43 1.17
N LEU A 557 -25.34 18.64 0.78
CA LEU A 557 -26.29 17.57 0.53
C LEU A 557 -26.77 17.69 -0.92
N ASP A 558 -26.67 16.61 -1.66
CA ASP A 558 -26.96 16.60 -3.10
C ASP A 558 -28.45 16.91 -3.34
N LYS A 559 -29.37 16.19 -2.66
CA LYS A 559 -30.78 16.41 -2.78
C LYS A 559 -31.55 16.10 -1.48
N LEU A 560 -32.46 16.96 -1.12
CA LEU A 560 -33.45 16.76 -0.06
C LEU A 560 -34.84 16.62 -0.69
N GLU A 561 -35.55 15.55 -0.42
CA GLU A 561 -36.92 15.32 -0.85
C GLU A 561 -37.87 15.54 0.32
N PHE A 562 -38.86 16.39 0.14
CA PHE A 562 -39.77 16.82 1.21
C PHE A 562 -41.13 16.14 1.13
N ASN A 563 -41.62 15.71 2.28
CA ASN A 563 -43.01 15.39 2.53
C ASN A 563 -43.47 16.17 3.79
N GLY A 564 -43.88 17.42 3.60
CA GLY A 564 -44.04 18.35 4.72
C GLY A 564 -42.72 18.68 5.39
N ASN A 565 -42.62 18.37 6.69
CA ASN A 565 -41.37 18.53 7.46
C ASN A 565 -40.47 17.28 7.46
N GLU A 566 -40.97 16.17 6.92
CA GLU A 566 -40.23 14.93 6.80
C GLU A 566 -39.34 14.95 5.56
N ILE A 567 -38.09 14.49 5.71
CA ILE A 567 -37.09 14.56 4.67
C ILE A 567 -36.52 13.18 4.38
N ASN A 568 -36.45 12.82 3.08
CA ASN A 568 -35.56 11.80 2.56
C ASN A 568 -34.30 12.49 2.00
N VAL A 569 -33.16 12.16 2.51
CA VAL A 569 -31.86 12.66 2.00
C VAL A 569 -31.39 11.75 0.89
N VAL A 570 -31.19 12.28 -0.29
CA VAL A 570 -30.68 11.51 -1.45
C VAL A 570 -29.27 11.97 -1.77
N ASP A 571 -28.37 11.01 -1.87
CA ASP A 571 -26.96 11.21 -2.22
C ASP A 571 -26.64 10.40 -3.48
N TYR A 572 -26.19 11.08 -4.53
CA TYR A 572 -25.87 10.46 -5.80
C TYR A 572 -24.48 9.81 -5.77
N LYS A 573 -24.38 8.60 -6.30
CA LYS A 573 -23.12 7.88 -6.38
C LYS A 573 -22.82 7.43 -7.80
N THR A 574 -21.57 7.63 -8.20
CA THR A 574 -20.99 7.07 -9.42
C THR A 574 -20.00 5.96 -9.05
N GLY A 575 -19.73 5.05 -9.98
CA GLY A 575 -18.78 3.96 -9.80
C GLY A 575 -19.42 2.61 -9.44
N ASN A 576 -18.57 1.64 -9.11
CA ASN A 576 -18.96 0.23 -8.93
C ASN A 576 -19.83 0.04 -7.68
N ILE A 577 -21.07 -0.35 -7.89
CA ILE A 577 -22.06 -0.58 -6.85
C ILE A 577 -21.71 -1.73 -5.90
N ASP A 578 -21.08 -2.81 -6.39
CA ASP A 578 -20.75 -3.99 -5.56
C ASP A 578 -19.79 -3.60 -4.41
N ASN A 579 -18.82 -2.74 -4.71
CA ASN A 579 -17.89 -2.21 -3.71
C ASN A 579 -18.61 -1.21 -2.75
N ALA A 580 -19.60 -0.49 -3.25
CA ALA A 580 -20.34 0.48 -2.48
C ALA A 580 -21.26 -0.17 -1.43
N LEU A 581 -21.85 -1.34 -1.72
CA LEU A 581 -22.75 -2.06 -0.80
C LEU A 581 -22.07 -2.43 0.54
N GLN A 582 -20.78 -2.69 0.56
CA GLN A 582 -20.07 -2.95 1.82
C GLN A 582 -20.00 -1.68 2.70
N LYS A 583 -19.85 -0.51 2.09
CA LYS A 583 -19.79 0.80 2.78
C LYS A 583 -21.13 1.24 3.39
N LEU A 584 -22.24 0.59 3.00
CA LEU A 584 -23.58 0.85 3.52
C LEU A 584 -23.89 0.11 4.82
N LYS A 585 -23.04 -0.84 5.23
CA LYS A 585 -23.26 -1.65 6.42
C LYS A 585 -22.92 -0.90 7.70
N GLY A 586 -23.76 -1.06 8.72
CA GLY A 586 -23.46 -0.61 10.07
C GLY A 586 -22.27 -1.38 10.70
N PRO A 587 -21.88 -1.03 11.94
CA PRO A 587 -20.79 -1.68 12.65
C PRO A 587 -20.94 -3.19 12.73
N ASN A 588 -19.81 -3.91 12.59
CA ASN A 588 -19.71 -5.36 12.70
C ASN A 588 -18.30 -5.73 13.19
N ASP A 589 -18.04 -7.01 13.45
CA ASP A 589 -16.76 -7.49 14.00
C ASP A 589 -15.54 -7.13 13.14
N LYS A 590 -15.71 -7.04 11.81
CA LYS A 590 -14.62 -6.67 10.89
C LYS A 590 -14.46 -5.16 10.72
N GLU A 591 -15.55 -4.42 10.85
CA GLU A 591 -15.59 -2.96 10.74
C GLU A 591 -16.33 -2.36 11.93
N PRO A 592 -15.70 -2.28 13.11
CA PRO A 592 -16.34 -1.83 14.34
C PRO A 592 -16.84 -0.38 14.27
N ASN A 593 -16.26 0.42 13.39
CA ASN A 593 -16.72 1.80 13.14
C ASN A 593 -17.87 1.90 12.14
N GLY A 594 -18.25 0.80 11.46
CA GLY A 594 -19.21 0.81 10.37
C GLY A 594 -18.65 1.39 9.07
N GLY A 595 -19.41 1.24 7.99
CA GLY A 595 -19.01 1.70 6.66
C GLY A 595 -19.18 3.20 6.46
N ASP A 596 -18.42 3.77 5.53
CA ASP A 596 -18.37 5.22 5.29
C ASP A 596 -19.71 5.79 4.81
N TYR A 597 -20.47 5.05 4.00
CA TYR A 597 -21.79 5.51 3.50
C TYR A 597 -22.86 5.41 4.59
N TRP A 598 -22.84 4.32 5.39
CA TRP A 598 -23.72 4.24 6.55
C TRP A 598 -23.49 5.44 7.49
N ARG A 599 -22.24 5.75 7.81
CA ARG A 599 -21.90 6.90 8.66
C ARG A 599 -22.29 8.22 8.01
N GLN A 600 -22.13 8.36 6.69
CA GLN A 600 -22.58 9.54 5.94
C GLN A 600 -24.09 9.77 6.08
N ALA A 601 -24.90 8.72 5.93
CA ALA A 601 -26.36 8.80 6.11
C ALA A 601 -26.74 9.29 7.51
N VAL A 602 -26.13 8.70 8.54
CA VAL A 602 -26.38 9.06 9.95
C VAL A 602 -25.90 10.49 10.25
N PHE A 603 -24.73 10.88 9.73
CA PHE A 603 -24.19 12.23 9.88
C PHE A 603 -25.13 13.28 9.26
N TYR A 604 -25.70 13.02 8.09
CA TYR A 604 -26.66 13.90 7.45
C TYR A 604 -27.95 14.03 8.26
N LYS A 605 -28.40 12.95 8.88
CA LYS A 605 -29.54 13.02 9.82
C LYS A 605 -29.20 13.91 11.01
N LEU A 606 -28.05 13.72 11.66
CA LEU A 606 -27.61 14.57 12.78
C LEU A 606 -27.50 16.05 12.36
N LEU A 607 -26.98 16.31 11.17
CA LEU A 607 -26.83 17.66 10.64
C LEU A 607 -28.17 18.36 10.42
N ILE A 608 -29.15 17.67 9.83
CA ILE A 608 -30.48 18.25 9.47
C ILE A 608 -31.37 18.33 10.70
N ASP A 609 -31.49 17.29 11.51
CA ASP A 609 -32.35 17.25 12.68
C ASP A 609 -31.96 18.31 13.74
N ASN A 610 -30.68 18.75 13.74
CA ASN A 610 -30.18 19.82 14.63
C ASN A 610 -30.06 21.20 13.93
N TYR A 611 -30.58 21.34 12.72
CA TYR A 611 -30.53 22.60 12.00
C TYR A 611 -31.65 23.57 12.49
N SER A 612 -31.29 24.44 13.41
CA SER A 612 -32.23 25.32 14.13
C SER A 612 -33.06 26.29 13.27
N GLN A 613 -32.61 26.57 12.03
CA GLN A 613 -33.32 27.49 11.13
C GLN A 613 -34.58 26.87 10.47
N LYS A 614 -34.74 25.56 10.55
CA LYS A 614 -35.87 24.83 9.94
C LYS A 614 -36.32 23.70 10.87
N ASN A 615 -37.61 23.44 10.90
CA ASN A 615 -38.19 22.31 11.65
C ASN A 615 -38.21 21.06 10.73
N TRP A 616 -37.05 20.59 10.34
CA TRP A 616 -36.89 19.45 9.45
C TRP A 616 -36.55 18.18 10.24
N LYS A 617 -37.04 17.04 9.77
CA LYS A 617 -36.77 15.73 10.38
C LYS A 617 -36.46 14.71 9.32
N VAL A 618 -35.26 14.14 9.38
CA VAL A 618 -34.87 13.08 8.46
C VAL A 618 -35.48 11.74 8.87
N ILE A 619 -36.27 11.18 7.94
CA ILE A 619 -36.91 9.86 8.11
C ILE A 619 -36.08 8.75 7.43
N SER A 620 -35.30 9.06 6.39
CA SER A 620 -34.48 8.11 5.65
C SER A 620 -33.39 8.81 4.88
N SER A 621 -32.33 8.05 4.55
CA SER A 621 -31.32 8.43 3.58
C SER A 621 -31.29 7.40 2.45
N GLU A 622 -31.10 7.85 1.22
CA GLU A 622 -31.08 7.03 0.02
C GLU A 622 -29.80 7.30 -0.77
N PHE A 623 -29.07 6.24 -1.06
CA PHE A 623 -27.93 6.29 -2.01
C PHE A 623 -28.43 5.90 -3.39
N ASP A 624 -28.45 6.86 -4.31
CA ASP A 624 -28.95 6.71 -5.66
C ASP A 624 -27.76 6.50 -6.63
N PHE A 625 -27.61 5.26 -7.08
CA PHE A 625 -26.51 4.88 -7.98
C PHE A 625 -26.88 5.21 -9.41
N VAL A 626 -26.24 6.24 -9.96
CA VAL A 626 -26.48 6.74 -11.31
C VAL A 626 -25.90 5.81 -12.38
N GLU A 627 -24.87 5.03 -12.04
CA GLU A 627 -24.34 3.99 -12.92
C GLU A 627 -25.07 2.65 -12.69
N PRO A 628 -25.37 1.89 -13.75
CA PRO A 628 -26.02 0.59 -13.62
C PRO A 628 -25.05 -0.47 -13.08
N ASP A 629 -25.61 -1.49 -12.42
CA ASP A 629 -24.86 -2.69 -12.00
C ASP A 629 -24.49 -3.59 -13.20
N LYS A 630 -23.77 -4.68 -12.96
CA LYS A 630 -23.37 -5.66 -13.97
C LYS A 630 -24.55 -6.28 -14.74
N LYS A 631 -25.77 -6.20 -14.18
CA LYS A 631 -27.02 -6.66 -14.81
C LYS A 631 -27.77 -5.53 -15.52
N LYS A 632 -27.15 -4.38 -15.73
CA LYS A 632 -27.71 -3.16 -16.30
C LYS A 632 -28.90 -2.60 -15.51
N ALA A 633 -28.97 -2.88 -14.21
CA ALA A 633 -30.02 -2.36 -13.33
C ALA A 633 -29.50 -1.17 -12.51
N TYR A 634 -30.25 -0.07 -12.51
CA TYR A 634 -30.02 1.07 -11.63
C TYR A 634 -30.56 0.74 -10.25
N ARG A 635 -29.82 1.07 -9.22
CA ARG A 635 -30.18 0.72 -7.84
C ARG A 635 -30.27 1.97 -6.97
N LYS A 636 -31.22 1.93 -6.03
CA LYS A 636 -31.37 2.90 -4.97
C LYS A 636 -31.38 2.16 -3.65
N GLU A 637 -30.45 2.47 -2.79
CA GLU A 637 -30.30 1.80 -1.50
C GLU A 637 -30.74 2.75 -0.39
N LYS A 638 -31.88 2.43 0.22
CA LYS A 638 -32.47 3.24 1.28
C LYS A 638 -32.05 2.73 2.65
N ILE A 639 -31.54 3.62 3.48
CA ILE A 639 -31.12 3.34 4.86
C ILE A 639 -32.16 3.95 5.81
N VAL A 640 -32.74 3.11 6.65
CA VAL A 640 -33.56 3.54 7.80
C VAL A 640 -32.62 3.67 9.00
N ILE A 641 -32.46 4.89 9.49
CA ILE A 641 -31.54 5.22 10.56
C ILE A 641 -32.23 5.04 11.91
N THR A 642 -31.67 4.17 12.75
CA THR A 642 -32.20 3.89 14.10
C THR A 642 -31.64 4.86 15.16
N PRO A 643 -32.27 4.99 16.33
CA PRO A 643 -31.68 5.75 17.44
C PRO A 643 -30.29 5.24 17.84
N SER A 644 -30.06 3.92 17.81
CA SER A 644 -28.75 3.33 18.10
C SER A 644 -27.67 3.79 17.11
N ASP A 645 -28.03 3.94 15.83
CA ASP A 645 -27.09 4.46 14.80
C ASP A 645 -26.71 5.91 15.10
N THR A 646 -27.70 6.74 15.46
CA THR A 646 -27.46 8.15 15.81
C THR A 646 -26.57 8.28 17.07
N ASP A 647 -26.81 7.46 18.10
CA ASP A 647 -26.02 7.45 19.32
C ASP A 647 -24.56 7.01 19.04
N MET A 648 -24.38 6.01 18.17
CA MET A 648 -23.05 5.51 17.79
C MET A 648 -22.26 6.61 17.04
N VAL A 649 -22.83 7.20 16.00
CA VAL A 649 -22.13 8.22 15.21
C VAL A 649 -21.94 9.49 16.03
N THR A 650 -22.85 9.83 16.94
CA THR A 650 -22.66 10.96 17.87
C THR A 650 -21.47 10.73 18.79
N ARG A 651 -21.28 9.51 19.30
CA ARG A 651 -20.08 9.16 20.09
C ARG A 651 -18.81 9.26 19.25
N GLN A 652 -18.79 8.63 18.06
CA GLN A 652 -17.65 8.72 17.14
C GLN A 652 -17.30 10.19 16.85
N LEU A 653 -18.27 11.03 16.59
CA LEU A 653 -18.11 12.46 16.32
C LEU A 653 -17.52 13.20 17.50
N THR A 654 -18.06 12.99 18.70
CA THR A 654 -17.62 13.69 19.92
C THR A 654 -16.22 13.26 20.33
N ASP A 655 -15.92 11.95 20.29
CA ASP A 655 -14.62 11.42 20.65
C ASP A 655 -13.55 11.85 19.65
N THR A 656 -13.85 11.79 18.35
CA THR A 656 -12.95 12.29 17.30
C THR A 656 -12.68 13.78 17.46
N TRP A 657 -13.71 14.58 17.76
CA TRP A 657 -13.55 16.02 17.98
C TRP A 657 -12.62 16.31 19.16
N LYS A 658 -12.81 15.62 20.30
CA LYS A 658 -11.93 15.75 21.48
C LYS A 658 -10.47 15.44 21.13
N LYS A 659 -10.23 14.34 20.42
CA LYS A 659 -8.89 13.93 19.99
C LYS A 659 -8.27 14.95 19.02
N ILE A 660 -9.03 15.47 18.07
CA ILE A 660 -8.55 16.52 17.16
C ILE A 660 -8.18 17.79 17.92
N GLN A 661 -9.01 18.22 18.90
CA GLN A 661 -8.70 19.38 19.72
C GLN A 661 -7.49 19.15 20.65
N ALA A 662 -7.28 17.91 21.09
CA ALA A 662 -6.08 17.49 21.82
C ALA A 662 -4.85 17.29 20.92
N LYS A 663 -4.97 17.55 19.60
CA LYS A 663 -3.91 17.38 18.58
C LYS A 663 -3.43 15.93 18.42
N GLU A 664 -4.29 14.94 18.71
CA GLU A 664 -3.98 13.52 18.58
C GLU A 664 -4.13 13.06 17.10
N PHE A 665 -3.38 13.63 16.17
CA PHE A 665 -3.41 13.27 14.75
C PHE A 665 -2.03 13.12 14.12
N TYR A 666 -0.97 13.13 14.92
CA TYR A 666 0.40 12.95 14.44
C TYR A 666 0.83 11.49 14.35
N THR A 667 0.05 10.59 14.96
CA THR A 667 0.31 9.15 14.96
C THR A 667 -0.57 8.45 13.93
N GLY A 668 0.00 7.54 13.13
CA GLY A 668 -0.71 6.79 12.09
C GLY A 668 -1.60 5.67 12.65
N CYS A 669 -2.29 4.94 11.77
CA CYS A 669 -3.06 3.76 12.15
C CYS A 669 -2.23 2.47 12.21
N GLY A 670 -0.99 2.48 11.71
CA GLY A 670 -0.08 1.33 11.70
C GLY A 670 -0.40 0.24 10.66
N LYS A 671 -1.50 0.33 9.92
CA LYS A 671 -1.87 -0.68 8.90
C LYS A 671 -0.86 -0.70 7.77
N GLU A 672 -0.51 -1.89 7.29
CA GLU A 672 0.46 -2.08 6.21
C GLU A 672 0.02 -1.48 4.87
N ASP A 673 -1.29 -1.49 4.59
CA ASP A 673 -1.89 -0.95 3.37
C ASP A 673 -2.26 0.54 3.47
N CYS A 674 -1.90 1.21 4.57
CA CYS A 674 -2.22 2.61 4.76
C CYS A 674 -1.23 3.50 4.01
N HIS A 675 -1.71 4.18 2.96
CA HIS A 675 -0.91 5.11 2.16
C HIS A 675 -0.14 6.14 3.02
N TRP A 676 -0.80 6.83 3.95
CA TRP A 676 -0.16 7.88 4.76
C TRP A 676 0.83 7.35 5.79
N CYS A 677 0.59 6.15 6.35
CA CYS A 677 1.57 5.50 7.21
C CYS A 677 2.83 5.10 6.41
N ASN A 678 2.65 4.57 5.21
CA ASN A 678 3.75 4.20 4.33
C ASN A 678 4.50 5.43 3.83
N PHE A 679 3.77 6.51 3.43
CA PHE A 679 4.37 7.79 3.08
C PHE A 679 5.32 8.31 4.18
N VAL A 680 4.91 8.29 5.44
CA VAL A 680 5.75 8.72 6.57
C VAL A 680 6.95 7.80 6.76
N LYS A 681 6.77 6.49 6.67
CA LYS A 681 7.85 5.50 6.82
C LYS A 681 8.88 5.61 5.69
N ASP A 682 8.41 5.63 4.45
CA ASP A 682 9.26 5.59 3.26
C ASP A 682 10.09 6.87 3.08
N ASN A 683 9.57 7.99 3.60
CA ASN A 683 10.26 9.29 3.57
C ASN A 683 11.00 9.62 4.88
N LYS A 684 11.07 8.68 5.84
CA LYS A 684 11.75 8.85 7.14
C LYS A 684 11.27 10.09 7.91
N LEU A 685 10.00 10.40 7.81
CA LEU A 685 9.37 11.54 8.49
C LEU A 685 8.97 11.20 9.93
N GLN A 686 9.14 9.95 10.36
CA GLN A 686 8.83 9.53 11.72
C GLN A 686 9.88 10.05 12.71
N ILE A 687 9.42 10.44 13.88
CA ILE A 687 10.28 10.71 15.03
C ILE A 687 11.08 9.44 15.29
N ALA A 688 12.41 9.53 15.30
CA ALA A 688 13.23 8.42 15.77
C ALA A 688 12.79 8.12 17.21
N LEU A 689 12.38 6.90 17.48
CA LEU A 689 12.11 6.44 18.85
C LEU A 689 13.38 6.77 19.66
N HIS A 690 13.31 7.82 20.47
CA HIS A 690 14.36 8.18 21.38
C HIS A 690 14.55 7.00 22.33
N ASN A 691 15.78 6.51 22.34
CA ASN A 691 16.34 5.53 23.22
C ASN A 691 15.51 5.36 24.50
N LEU A 692 15.02 4.15 24.72
CA LEU A 692 14.71 3.71 26.06
C LEU A 692 15.94 4.05 26.92
N PRO A 693 15.79 4.64 28.12
CA PRO A 693 16.93 4.93 28.95
C PRO A 693 17.71 3.64 29.15
N GLU A 694 19.03 3.69 28.91
CA GLU A 694 19.94 2.66 29.37
C GLU A 694 19.70 2.54 30.88
N GLU A 695 19.15 1.42 31.33
CA GLU A 695 19.15 1.08 32.74
C GLU A 695 20.61 0.89 33.14
N GLU A 696 21.09 1.76 34.07
CA GLU A 696 22.37 1.63 34.78
C GLU A 696 22.47 0.33 35.56
#